data_d64058073527987cd1f03ecd0c04c1d8
#
_entry.id   d64058073527987cd1f03ecd0c04c1d8
#
_cell.length_a   1.000
_cell.length_b   1.000
_cell.length_c   1.000
_cell.angle_alpha   90.00
_cell.angle_beta   90.00
_cell.angle_gamma   90.00
#
_symmetry.space_group_name_H-M   'P 1'
#
loop_
_entity.id
_entity.type
_entity.pdbx_description
1 polymer ?
#
loop_
_entity_poly.entity_id
_entity_poly.type
_entity_poly.pdbx_seq_one_letter_code
_entity_poly.pdbx_strand_id
1 'polypeptide(L)'
;MWLEFFQSAVVIIALLYVPGVILLHASGMPKPWALVTAPLVSCALYFIEGEIFSALNIPVPLAVMVLVPLLIAILVNGYVFYVAPKHKEHHRGEKPVKPKAKRTSKQSTCHTPSFICEELPFWMPFLYVAVGLLTVGLLFLPTLPSASSFVQGWDIVHHLDVTQAMIESQKYSSIHYDFYSTVEASITPWEPGTSGFYPSGWNIIVALTTQLVSTTVPIAGNALNFVSAAIVFPLSICSVIAKVLPKHRIALVSGAFVCLAFFVFPWSLLIYGPIFPNTVAFCVMPSIWWVFMQMTRSQTPKHDLIWLIAIFILGCITLFILHPSTIFSSIVVLLPWSFARIGESKRRVVLFGKRIKPVTLAYAFFIFALVIWSVFYYVLIVRGVALNFWWSAYSSLQDAILHAFGMDFIGQSYAGGELVSPQPVLSICVLVGVVWTFKHKQARWMVSAFMYLSILCIFIITFDVPLKGYLSGFWYTDPFRIAASCVIMAIPLAALGLATLTEAALETFASWREKATQVQTQSQTQSQSQTKAQTKAQTCVFCTVWAKPLIAGAVIACVIVLNYVVPTPNLKSEEPIPAALAFKQASEKAYGDHYILTSEELEFLRRVELTVPAGAVIANLPHDGSLWAYGTNDLHVLWRFPNGYDASERPASAILRKRLNRIASDPEVLQTAHDLNVQYVLILNNVVDYSNAVTSTYKPGTFRGITQITDTTPGFEVVLEEGSMRLYKITL
;
A
#
# COMPACT_ATOMS: atom_id res chain seq x y z
N MET A 1 22.40 6.37 -7.61
CA MET A 1 20.94 6.50 -7.41
C MET A 1 20.14 5.27 -7.86
N TRP A 2 20.09 4.89 -9.17
CA TRP A 2 19.32 3.69 -9.59
C TRP A 2 19.87 2.38 -9.02
N LEU A 3 21.20 2.23 -8.89
CA LEU A 3 21.80 1.07 -8.23
C LEU A 3 21.34 0.98 -6.76
N GLU A 4 21.38 2.07 -6.04
CA GLU A 4 20.89 2.16 -4.65
C GLU A 4 19.38 1.84 -4.54
N PHE A 5 18.59 2.28 -5.51
CA PHE A 5 17.16 1.92 -5.59
C PHE A 5 16.97 0.40 -5.68
N PHE A 6 17.70 -0.28 -6.57
CA PHE A 6 17.57 -1.74 -6.68
C PHE A 6 18.17 -2.47 -5.48
N GLN A 7 19.25 -1.96 -4.88
CA GLN A 7 19.77 -2.48 -3.61
C GLN A 7 18.74 -2.32 -2.48
N SER A 8 18.09 -1.15 -2.39
CA SER A 8 17.00 -0.90 -1.46
C SER A 8 15.83 -1.86 -1.67
N ALA A 9 15.44 -2.10 -2.93
CA ALA A 9 14.38 -3.06 -3.22
C ALA A 9 14.72 -4.49 -2.74
N VAL A 10 15.95 -4.93 -2.92
CA VAL A 10 16.42 -6.24 -2.43
C VAL A 10 16.41 -6.31 -0.89
N VAL A 11 16.88 -5.25 -0.22
CA VAL A 11 16.88 -5.16 1.25
C VAL A 11 15.44 -5.16 1.77
N ILE A 12 14.54 -4.40 1.15
CA ILE A 12 13.12 -4.36 1.52
C ILE A 12 12.47 -5.74 1.36
N ILE A 13 12.76 -6.46 0.26
CA ILE A 13 12.28 -7.83 0.09
C ILE A 13 12.80 -8.71 1.23
N ALA A 14 14.06 -8.59 1.61
CA ALA A 14 14.60 -9.34 2.74
C ALA A 14 13.92 -8.99 4.07
N LEU A 15 13.74 -7.70 4.37
CA LEU A 15 13.06 -7.24 5.58
C LEU A 15 11.61 -7.75 5.64
N LEU A 16 10.86 -7.65 4.55
CA LEU A 16 9.45 -8.04 4.50
C LEU A 16 9.22 -9.56 4.52
N TYR A 17 10.17 -10.34 4.00
CA TYR A 17 9.91 -11.77 3.79
C TYR A 17 10.72 -12.70 4.69
N VAL A 18 12.00 -12.38 5.01
CA VAL A 18 12.88 -13.35 5.66
C VAL A 18 12.41 -13.71 7.08
N PRO A 19 12.19 -12.77 8.01
CA PRO A 19 11.75 -13.14 9.37
C PRO A 19 10.38 -13.84 9.35
N GLY A 20 9.42 -13.33 8.55
CA GLY A 20 8.09 -13.89 8.45
C GLY A 20 8.08 -15.31 7.89
N VAL A 21 8.80 -15.59 6.79
CA VAL A 21 8.89 -16.94 6.21
C VAL A 21 9.50 -17.93 7.19
N ILE A 22 10.59 -17.55 7.89
CA ILE A 22 11.24 -18.40 8.90
C ILE A 22 10.26 -18.72 10.04
N LEU A 23 9.56 -17.73 10.56
CA LEU A 23 8.59 -17.93 11.63
C LEU A 23 7.40 -18.78 11.17
N LEU A 24 6.86 -18.51 9.97
CA LEU A 24 5.73 -19.25 9.42
C LEU A 24 6.07 -20.69 9.04
N HIS A 25 7.34 -20.99 8.76
CA HIS A 25 7.79 -22.37 8.57
C HIS A 25 7.54 -23.22 9.82
N ALA A 26 7.65 -22.65 11.02
CA ALA A 26 7.33 -23.31 12.28
C ALA A 26 5.86 -23.77 12.37
N SER A 27 4.94 -23.04 11.73
CA SER A 27 3.51 -23.39 11.73
C SER A 27 3.17 -24.60 10.86
N GLY A 28 4.10 -25.05 9.99
CA GLY A 28 3.82 -26.05 8.96
C GLY A 28 3.02 -25.51 7.77
N MET A 29 2.91 -24.19 7.63
CA MET A 29 2.21 -23.54 6.51
C MET A 29 2.92 -23.84 5.18
N PRO A 30 2.18 -24.21 4.10
CA PRO A 30 2.80 -24.42 2.79
C PRO A 30 3.49 -23.17 2.27
N LYS A 31 4.64 -23.33 1.62
CA LYS A 31 5.51 -22.23 1.16
C LYS A 31 4.79 -21.10 0.41
N PRO A 32 3.85 -21.35 -0.54
CA PRO A 32 3.15 -20.25 -1.21
C PRO A 32 2.35 -19.36 -0.26
N TRP A 33 1.74 -19.96 0.77
CA TRP A 33 0.95 -19.22 1.75
C TRP A 33 1.81 -18.51 2.80
N ALA A 34 2.95 -19.11 3.16
CA ALA A 34 3.95 -18.43 3.98
C ALA A 34 4.49 -17.18 3.27
N LEU A 35 4.75 -17.24 1.96
CA LEU A 35 5.16 -16.05 1.18
C LEU A 35 4.09 -14.97 1.18
N VAL A 36 2.82 -15.32 0.98
CA VAL A 36 1.71 -14.34 0.98
C VAL A 36 1.56 -13.63 2.33
N THR A 37 1.75 -14.34 3.44
CA THR A 37 1.49 -13.82 4.79
C THR A 37 2.76 -13.30 5.49
N ALA A 38 3.95 -13.57 4.96
CA ALA A 38 5.21 -13.15 5.56
C ALA A 38 5.31 -11.64 5.82
N PRO A 39 4.90 -10.73 4.90
CA PRO A 39 4.96 -9.30 5.17
C PRO A 39 4.13 -8.86 6.39
N LEU A 40 2.97 -9.48 6.65
CA LEU A 40 2.17 -9.21 7.85
C LEU A 40 2.95 -9.53 9.13
N VAL A 41 3.69 -10.63 9.13
CA VAL A 41 4.43 -11.11 10.30
C VAL A 41 5.73 -10.34 10.49
N SER A 42 6.50 -10.15 9.42
CA SER A 42 7.78 -9.43 9.48
C SER A 42 7.58 -7.99 9.95
N CYS A 43 6.64 -7.26 9.33
CA CYS A 43 6.33 -5.88 9.73
C CYS A 43 5.91 -5.80 11.20
N ALA A 44 5.02 -6.70 11.65
CA ALA A 44 4.59 -6.71 13.05
C ALA A 44 5.76 -6.88 14.03
N LEU A 45 6.74 -7.73 13.70
CA LEU A 45 7.91 -7.93 14.56
C LEU A 45 8.73 -6.63 14.70
N TYR A 46 9.05 -5.95 13.58
CA TYR A 46 9.75 -4.66 13.63
C TYR A 46 8.96 -3.59 14.37
N PHE A 47 7.66 -3.51 14.11
CA PHE A 47 6.81 -2.48 14.72
C PHE A 47 6.64 -2.69 16.23
N ILE A 48 6.41 -3.92 16.67
CA ILE A 48 6.32 -4.24 18.10
C ILE A 48 7.66 -3.94 18.81
N GLU A 49 8.77 -4.31 18.18
CA GLU A 49 10.09 -4.03 18.73
C GLU A 49 10.32 -2.51 18.88
N GLY A 50 10.09 -1.73 17.83
CA GLY A 50 10.24 -0.29 17.85
C GLY A 50 9.38 0.38 18.93
N GLU A 51 8.12 -0.03 19.07
CA GLU A 51 7.22 0.50 20.10
C GLU A 51 7.67 0.12 21.52
N ILE A 52 8.14 -1.11 21.76
CA ILE A 52 8.63 -1.54 23.08
C ILE A 52 9.85 -0.72 23.50
N PHE A 53 10.86 -0.60 22.65
CA PHE A 53 12.05 0.16 22.98
C PHE A 53 11.76 1.66 23.13
N SER A 54 10.90 2.21 22.30
CA SER A 54 10.46 3.60 22.39
C SER A 54 9.70 3.87 23.70
N ALA A 55 8.80 2.97 24.12
CA ALA A 55 8.08 3.06 25.40
C ALA A 55 9.04 3.00 26.60
N LEU A 56 10.15 2.30 26.48
CA LEU A 56 11.22 2.26 27.48
C LEU A 56 12.18 3.46 27.38
N ASN A 57 11.99 4.33 26.41
CA ASN A 57 12.88 5.46 26.07
C ASN A 57 14.34 5.03 25.80
N ILE A 58 14.52 3.87 25.18
CA ILE A 58 15.83 3.30 24.81
C ILE A 58 16.02 3.48 23.31
N PRO A 59 17.07 4.20 22.86
CA PRO A 59 17.46 4.24 21.46
C PRO A 59 17.88 2.84 20.97
N VAL A 60 17.43 2.46 19.78
CA VAL A 60 17.66 1.11 19.24
C VAL A 60 18.62 1.19 18.07
N PRO A 61 19.86 0.67 18.19
CA PRO A 61 20.76 0.57 17.06
C PRO A 61 20.18 -0.26 15.92
N LEU A 62 20.50 0.11 14.67
CA LEU A 62 20.06 -0.59 13.46
C LEU A 62 20.23 -2.11 13.53
N ALA A 63 21.41 -2.55 14.03
CA ALA A 63 21.69 -3.99 14.15
C ALA A 63 20.69 -4.72 15.05
N VAL A 64 20.22 -4.09 16.13
CA VAL A 64 19.23 -4.66 17.04
C VAL A 64 17.89 -4.77 16.33
N MET A 65 17.41 -3.66 15.71
CA MET A 65 16.15 -3.62 14.95
C MET A 65 16.08 -4.69 13.85
N VAL A 66 17.21 -5.08 13.25
CA VAL A 66 17.23 -6.09 12.20
C VAL A 66 17.41 -7.51 12.75
N LEU A 67 18.26 -7.68 13.77
CA LEU A 67 18.62 -9.01 14.25
C LEU A 67 17.59 -9.61 15.22
N VAL A 68 16.92 -8.80 16.04
CA VAL A 68 15.96 -9.32 17.03
C VAL A 68 14.76 -9.99 16.39
N PRO A 69 14.07 -9.42 15.38
CA PRO A 69 13.00 -10.10 14.65
C PRO A 69 13.45 -11.40 14.00
N LEU A 70 14.66 -11.41 13.44
CA LEU A 70 15.25 -12.60 12.83
C LEU A 70 15.54 -13.69 13.88
N LEU A 71 16.13 -13.32 15.02
CA LEU A 71 16.40 -14.23 16.14
C LEU A 71 15.12 -14.81 16.72
N ILE A 72 14.08 -13.99 16.92
CA ILE A 72 12.76 -14.46 17.37
C ILE A 72 12.22 -15.52 16.40
N ALA A 73 12.27 -15.24 15.11
CA ALA A 73 11.78 -16.17 14.08
C ALA A 73 12.57 -17.49 14.08
N ILE A 74 13.89 -17.44 14.23
CA ILE A 74 14.78 -18.62 14.30
C ILE A 74 14.51 -19.41 15.58
N LEU A 75 14.41 -18.75 16.72
CA LEU A 75 14.18 -19.39 18.03
C LEU A 75 12.83 -20.10 18.07
N VAL A 76 11.77 -19.45 17.60
CA VAL A 76 10.42 -20.05 17.52
C VAL A 76 10.44 -21.27 16.60
N ASN A 77 11.07 -21.15 15.43
CA ASN A 77 11.18 -22.26 14.50
C ASN A 77 11.98 -23.43 15.10
N GLY A 78 13.13 -23.15 15.73
CA GLY A 78 13.96 -24.14 16.42
C GLY A 78 13.22 -24.81 17.58
N TYR A 79 12.48 -24.05 18.40
CA TYR A 79 11.69 -24.58 19.49
C TYR A 79 10.61 -25.55 19.01
N VAL A 80 9.83 -25.16 18.01
CA VAL A 80 8.77 -26.02 17.45
C VAL A 80 9.37 -27.29 16.84
N PHE A 81 10.49 -27.17 16.13
CA PHE A 81 11.17 -28.34 15.54
C PHE A 81 11.71 -29.30 16.60
N TYR A 82 12.26 -28.78 17.70
CA TYR A 82 12.90 -29.59 18.75
C TYR A 82 11.92 -30.17 19.77
N VAL A 83 10.85 -29.43 20.14
CA VAL A 83 9.92 -29.80 21.23
C VAL A 83 8.71 -30.59 20.70
N ALA A 84 8.20 -30.29 19.49
CA ALA A 84 7.05 -30.97 18.94
C ALA A 84 7.19 -32.49 18.75
N PRO A 85 8.37 -33.08 18.45
CA PRO A 85 8.55 -34.51 18.40
C PRO A 85 8.44 -35.20 19.75
N LYS A 86 8.94 -34.60 20.84
CA LYS A 86 9.01 -35.24 22.18
C LYS A 86 7.65 -35.45 22.83
N HIS A 87 6.68 -34.57 22.57
CA HIS A 87 5.34 -34.71 23.11
C HIS A 87 4.52 -35.86 22.48
N LYS A 88 4.90 -36.36 21.29
CA LYS A 88 4.27 -37.51 20.65
C LYS A 88 4.73 -38.87 21.21
N GLU A 89 5.91 -38.94 21.80
CA GLU A 89 6.41 -40.19 22.42
C GLU A 89 5.81 -40.46 23.79
N HIS A 90 5.44 -39.43 24.57
CA HIS A 90 4.87 -39.60 25.90
C HIS A 90 3.40 -40.03 25.94
N HIS A 91 2.64 -39.87 24.86
CA HIS A 91 1.24 -40.36 24.78
C HIS A 91 1.09 -41.72 24.11
N ARG A 92 2.18 -42.42 23.76
CA ARG A 92 2.17 -43.78 23.19
C ARG A 92 2.38 -44.90 24.22
N GLY A 93 2.01 -44.66 25.47
CA GLY A 93 2.03 -45.71 26.52
C GLY A 93 0.89 -46.71 26.49
N GLU A 94 0.00 -46.71 25.51
CA GLU A 94 -1.04 -47.70 25.36
C GLU A 94 -0.62 -48.84 24.39
N LYS A 95 -0.66 -50.09 24.87
CA LYS A 95 -0.25 -51.29 24.17
C LYS A 95 -0.95 -51.47 22.80
N PRO A 96 -0.26 -51.85 21.75
CA PRO A 96 -0.85 -52.03 20.42
C PRO A 96 -1.70 -53.28 20.36
N VAL A 97 -3.00 -53.13 20.05
CA VAL A 97 -3.85 -54.17 19.54
C VAL A 97 -3.43 -54.46 18.09
N LYS A 98 -3.02 -55.70 17.81
CA LYS A 98 -2.57 -56.17 16.50
C LYS A 98 -3.74 -56.17 15.46
N PRO A 99 -3.66 -55.43 14.36
CA PRO A 99 -4.49 -55.72 13.18
C PRO A 99 -3.70 -56.56 12.17
N LYS A 100 -4.38 -57.57 11.62
CA LYS A 100 -3.89 -58.47 10.56
C LYS A 100 -3.56 -57.70 9.29
N ALA A 101 -2.47 -58.11 8.67
CA ALA A 101 -1.82 -57.54 7.51
C ALA A 101 -2.67 -57.48 6.23
N LYS A 102 -2.55 -56.37 5.47
CA LYS A 102 -2.36 -56.39 4.01
C LYS A 102 -1.32 -55.36 3.60
N ARG A 103 -0.29 -55.84 2.93
CA ARG A 103 0.85 -55.11 2.39
C ARG A 103 0.39 -54.15 1.28
N THR A 104 0.81 -52.90 1.32
CA THR A 104 1.32 -52.16 0.14
C THR A 104 2.05 -50.88 0.58
N SER A 105 3.23 -50.68 -0.04
CA SER A 105 4.06 -49.48 -0.20
C SER A 105 4.57 -48.74 1.04
N LYS A 106 5.89 -48.75 1.15
CA LYS A 106 6.73 -47.88 1.98
C LYS A 106 6.48 -46.40 1.65
N GLN A 107 6.02 -45.65 2.63
CA GLN A 107 6.33 -44.24 2.74
C GLN A 107 6.58 -43.95 4.21
N SER A 108 7.84 -43.71 4.53
CA SER A 108 8.26 -43.11 5.80
C SER A 108 7.82 -41.64 5.79
N THR A 109 6.66 -41.40 6.36
CA THR A 109 6.16 -40.03 6.55
C THR A 109 6.46 -39.58 7.95
N CYS A 110 7.46 -38.70 8.06
CA CYS A 110 7.56 -37.77 9.16
C CYS A 110 6.33 -36.85 9.05
N HIS A 111 5.26 -37.14 9.79
CA HIS A 111 4.04 -36.32 9.77
C HIS A 111 4.24 -35.08 10.61
N THR A 112 4.80 -34.01 10.02
CA THR A 112 4.45 -32.67 10.45
C THR A 112 2.96 -32.46 10.17
N PRO A 113 2.16 -31.85 11.09
CA PRO A 113 0.78 -31.52 10.81
C PRO A 113 0.73 -30.65 9.56
N SER A 114 0.13 -31.15 8.48
CA SER A 114 -0.04 -30.35 7.27
C SER A 114 -1.13 -29.32 7.48
N PHE A 115 -0.78 -28.04 7.34
CA PHE A 115 -1.72 -26.91 7.36
C PHE A 115 -2.74 -27.08 6.23
N ILE A 116 -4.02 -27.00 6.54
CA ILE A 116 -5.08 -27.19 5.53
C ILE A 116 -5.35 -25.88 4.81
N CYS A 117 -4.82 -25.76 3.60
CA CYS A 117 -5.03 -24.65 2.68
C CYS A 117 -5.60 -25.11 1.34
N GLU A 118 -6.00 -24.15 0.50
CA GLU A 118 -6.31 -24.37 -0.90
C GLU A 118 -5.03 -24.80 -1.65
N GLU A 119 -5.18 -25.70 -2.62
CA GLU A 119 -4.07 -26.06 -3.50
C GLU A 119 -3.78 -24.90 -4.45
N LEU A 120 -2.58 -24.35 -4.36
CA LEU A 120 -2.07 -23.34 -5.27
C LEU A 120 -0.92 -23.94 -6.08
N PRO A 121 -0.98 -23.94 -7.42
CA PRO A 121 0.15 -24.35 -8.24
C PRO A 121 1.41 -23.59 -7.86
N PHE A 122 2.54 -24.27 -7.72
CA PHE A 122 3.78 -23.64 -7.22
C PHE A 122 4.27 -22.46 -8.08
N TRP A 123 3.95 -22.47 -9.38
CA TRP A 123 4.32 -21.40 -10.33
C TRP A 123 3.40 -20.17 -10.26
N MET A 124 2.23 -20.26 -9.61
CA MET A 124 1.25 -19.18 -9.56
C MET A 124 1.79 -17.92 -8.85
N PRO A 125 2.40 -17.99 -7.66
CA PRO A 125 3.03 -16.83 -7.05
C PRO A 125 4.07 -16.17 -7.95
N PHE A 126 4.86 -16.96 -8.66
CA PHE A 126 5.86 -16.42 -9.61
C PHE A 126 5.22 -15.69 -10.79
N LEU A 127 4.08 -16.17 -11.30
CA LEU A 127 3.32 -15.46 -12.34
C LEU A 127 2.86 -14.08 -11.83
N TYR A 128 2.28 -14.02 -10.63
CA TYR A 128 1.84 -12.75 -10.06
C TYR A 128 2.98 -11.77 -9.84
N VAL A 129 4.11 -12.24 -9.33
CA VAL A 129 5.31 -11.41 -9.15
C VAL A 129 5.87 -10.97 -10.50
N ALA A 130 5.98 -11.86 -11.48
CA ALA A 130 6.52 -11.51 -12.80
C ALA A 130 5.65 -10.47 -13.52
N VAL A 131 4.32 -10.65 -13.52
CA VAL A 131 3.39 -9.65 -14.08
C VAL A 131 3.44 -8.35 -13.28
N GLY A 132 3.52 -8.42 -11.95
CA GLY A 132 3.65 -7.24 -11.09
C GLY A 132 4.91 -6.44 -11.40
N LEU A 133 6.07 -7.09 -11.42
CA LEU A 133 7.36 -6.45 -11.76
C LEU A 133 7.33 -5.84 -13.16
N LEU A 134 6.77 -6.55 -14.13
CA LEU A 134 6.65 -6.04 -15.49
C LEU A 134 5.75 -4.80 -15.54
N THR A 135 4.57 -4.87 -14.92
CA THR A 135 3.59 -3.78 -14.95
C THR A 135 4.11 -2.53 -14.25
N VAL A 136 4.64 -2.68 -13.02
CA VAL A 136 5.19 -1.53 -12.27
C VAL A 136 6.46 -1.00 -12.92
N GLY A 137 7.31 -1.89 -13.45
CA GLY A 137 8.52 -1.51 -14.19
C GLY A 137 8.22 -0.72 -15.47
N LEU A 138 7.15 -1.04 -16.19
CA LEU A 138 6.79 -0.36 -17.44
C LEU A 138 5.96 0.91 -17.23
N LEU A 139 5.11 0.95 -16.20
CA LEU A 139 4.20 2.07 -15.99
C LEU A 139 4.74 3.12 -15.02
N PHE A 140 5.42 2.72 -13.94
CA PHE A 140 5.82 3.62 -12.87
C PHE A 140 7.28 4.08 -12.98
N LEU A 141 8.25 3.15 -13.14
CA LEU A 141 9.67 3.55 -13.16
C LEU A 141 10.02 4.59 -14.24
N PRO A 142 9.46 4.52 -15.47
CA PRO A 142 9.77 5.51 -16.50
C PRO A 142 9.20 6.91 -16.22
N THR A 143 8.30 7.04 -15.25
CA THR A 143 7.71 8.34 -14.87
C THR A 143 8.50 9.07 -13.79
N LEU A 144 9.49 8.39 -13.18
CA LEU A 144 10.39 9.00 -12.21
C LEU A 144 11.58 9.63 -12.95
N PRO A 145 11.75 10.97 -12.90
CA PRO A 145 12.94 11.64 -13.47
C PRO A 145 14.25 11.11 -12.87
N SER A 146 14.27 10.81 -11.58
CA SER A 146 15.38 10.15 -10.91
C SER A 146 14.88 9.17 -9.84
N ALA A 147 15.74 8.28 -9.35
CA ALA A 147 15.41 7.36 -8.27
C ALA A 147 15.06 8.08 -6.95
N SER A 148 15.53 9.31 -6.76
CA SER A 148 15.27 10.17 -5.59
C SER A 148 14.10 11.13 -5.79
N SER A 149 13.43 11.14 -6.95
CA SER A 149 12.28 12.02 -7.20
C SER A 149 11.12 11.67 -6.28
N PHE A 150 10.42 12.68 -5.79
CA PHE A 150 9.27 12.51 -4.90
C PHE A 150 8.15 13.49 -5.25
N VAL A 151 6.93 13.14 -4.88
CA VAL A 151 5.76 14.01 -5.07
C VAL A 151 5.83 15.14 -4.04
N GLN A 152 5.94 16.38 -4.52
CA GLN A 152 6.06 17.58 -3.68
C GLN A 152 4.68 18.03 -3.18
N GLY A 153 4.08 17.23 -2.30
CA GLY A 153 2.79 17.48 -1.69
C GLY A 153 2.89 17.68 -0.18
N TRP A 154 1.72 17.85 0.45
CA TRP A 154 1.66 18.11 1.88
C TRP A 154 2.18 16.94 2.74
N ASP A 155 1.72 15.72 2.46
CA ASP A 155 2.02 14.55 3.29
C ASP A 155 3.49 14.10 3.20
N ILE A 156 4.20 14.43 2.11
CA ILE A 156 5.59 14.01 1.94
C ILE A 156 6.52 14.69 2.94
N VAL A 157 6.20 15.94 3.38
CA VAL A 157 6.95 16.62 4.44
C VAL A 157 7.03 15.73 5.68
N HIS A 158 5.86 15.24 6.12
CA HIS A 158 5.78 14.34 7.27
C HIS A 158 6.55 13.03 7.03
N HIS A 159 6.42 12.45 5.84
CA HIS A 159 7.07 11.17 5.55
C HIS A 159 8.59 11.26 5.56
N LEU A 160 9.16 12.31 4.96
CA LEU A 160 10.61 12.46 4.89
C LEU A 160 11.19 12.82 6.27
N ASP A 161 10.63 13.83 6.94
CA ASP A 161 11.15 14.32 8.20
C ASP A 161 11.01 13.32 9.34
N VAL A 162 9.85 12.66 9.48
CA VAL A 162 9.67 11.60 10.49
C VAL A 162 10.65 10.45 10.27
N THR A 163 10.91 10.08 9.01
CA THR A 163 11.88 9.01 8.71
C THR A 163 13.29 9.42 9.11
N GLN A 164 13.72 10.64 8.76
CA GLN A 164 15.04 11.15 9.11
C GLN A 164 15.20 11.30 10.63
N ALA A 165 14.18 11.83 11.31
CA ALA A 165 14.18 11.94 12.78
C ALA A 165 14.24 10.56 13.47
N MET A 166 13.62 9.52 12.90
CA MET A 166 13.76 8.14 13.39
C MET A 166 15.18 7.60 13.25
N ILE A 167 15.86 7.91 12.13
CA ILE A 167 17.24 7.51 11.87
C ILE A 167 18.17 8.14 12.92
N GLU A 168 18.08 9.44 13.12
CA GLU A 168 18.93 10.18 14.06
C GLU A 168 18.65 9.82 15.52
N SER A 169 17.38 9.77 15.91
CA SER A 169 16.99 9.48 17.30
C SER A 169 17.10 8.01 17.66
N GLN A 170 17.21 7.12 16.66
CA GLN A 170 17.10 5.66 16.82
C GLN A 170 15.81 5.23 17.54
N LYS A 171 14.70 5.98 17.33
CA LYS A 171 13.38 5.69 17.89
C LYS A 171 12.39 5.38 16.77
N TYR A 172 12.03 4.13 16.62
CA TYR A 172 11.15 3.61 15.55
C TYR A 172 9.74 3.38 16.08
N SER A 173 8.95 4.47 16.25
CA SER A 173 7.65 4.40 16.91
C SER A 173 6.58 5.20 16.18
N SER A 174 5.34 4.72 16.28
CA SER A 174 4.13 5.42 15.86
C SER A 174 3.48 6.25 16.97
N ILE A 175 3.83 5.95 18.23
CA ILE A 175 3.27 6.62 19.41
C ILE A 175 4.16 7.77 19.86
N HIS A 176 5.48 7.61 19.71
CA HIS A 176 6.49 8.60 20.09
C HIS A 176 7.28 9.06 18.85
N TYR A 177 6.55 9.46 17.81
CA TYR A 177 7.16 10.03 16.61
C TYR A 177 7.46 11.53 16.82
N ASP A 178 8.43 12.06 16.08
CA ASP A 178 8.72 13.48 16.03
C ASP A 178 9.18 13.86 14.61
N PHE A 179 9.09 15.16 14.29
CA PHE A 179 9.61 15.75 13.06
C PHE A 179 11.01 16.33 13.24
N TYR A 180 11.42 16.49 14.48
CA TYR A 180 12.74 16.90 14.91
C TYR A 180 13.28 15.78 15.79
N SER A 181 14.54 15.39 15.57
CA SER A 181 15.15 14.38 16.43
C SER A 181 15.24 14.86 17.88
N THR A 182 15.40 13.95 18.82
CA THR A 182 15.55 14.35 20.24
C THR A 182 16.80 15.22 20.47
N VAL A 183 17.80 15.14 19.60
CA VAL A 183 18.99 16.00 19.64
C VAL A 183 18.64 17.43 19.25
N GLU A 184 17.64 17.62 18.39
CA GLU A 184 17.20 18.90 17.87
C GLU A 184 16.02 19.52 18.64
N ALA A 185 15.63 18.99 19.78
CA ALA A 185 14.47 19.47 20.54
C ALA A 185 14.54 20.99 20.88
N SER A 186 15.75 21.56 20.98
CA SER A 186 15.96 22.98 21.22
C SER A 186 15.57 23.86 20.05
N ILE A 187 15.71 23.38 18.81
CA ILE A 187 15.43 24.16 17.60
C ILE A 187 13.99 24.01 17.10
N THR A 188 13.19 23.12 17.69
CA THR A 188 11.78 22.93 17.31
C THR A 188 11.02 24.23 17.43
N PRO A 189 10.34 24.72 16.36
CA PRO A 189 9.61 25.98 16.36
C PRO A 189 8.40 26.03 17.31
N TRP A 190 7.91 24.89 17.75
CA TRP A 190 6.75 24.76 18.65
C TRP A 190 7.14 24.09 19.95
N GLU A 191 6.33 24.31 21.00
CA GLU A 191 6.48 23.49 22.20
C GLU A 191 6.24 22.02 21.87
N PRO A 192 7.05 21.10 22.43
CA PRO A 192 6.82 19.67 22.24
C PRO A 192 5.39 19.34 22.66
N GLY A 193 4.56 19.01 21.68
CA GLY A 193 3.24 18.49 21.95
C GLY A 193 3.34 17.11 22.63
N THR A 194 2.29 16.72 23.35
CA THR A 194 2.13 15.30 23.67
C THR A 194 2.05 14.56 22.36
N SER A 195 3.05 13.75 22.06
CA SER A 195 3.11 12.94 20.85
C SER A 195 1.82 12.11 20.74
N GLY A 196 1.02 12.41 19.71
CA GLY A 196 -0.14 11.60 19.36
C GLY A 196 0.29 10.34 18.60
N PHE A 197 -0.69 9.58 18.14
CA PHE A 197 -0.42 8.46 17.24
C PHE A 197 -0.29 8.98 15.78
N TYR A 198 0.80 8.56 15.10
CA TYR A 198 0.98 8.73 13.66
C TYR A 198 1.30 7.37 13.02
N PRO A 199 0.64 6.99 11.91
CA PRO A 199 0.88 5.69 11.27
C PRO A 199 2.25 5.66 10.59
N SER A 200 3.29 5.24 11.31
CA SER A 200 4.69 5.34 10.90
C SER A 200 5.30 4.04 10.35
N GLY A 201 4.49 3.02 10.05
CA GLY A 201 5.02 1.73 9.59
C GLY A 201 5.81 1.82 8.29
N TRP A 202 5.41 2.69 7.37
CA TRP A 202 6.17 2.99 6.16
C TRP A 202 7.53 3.61 6.51
N ASN A 203 7.53 4.60 7.40
CA ASN A 203 8.73 5.31 7.84
C ASN A 203 9.74 4.37 8.50
N ILE A 204 9.29 3.42 9.34
CA ILE A 204 10.15 2.44 10.00
C ILE A 204 10.89 1.60 8.94
N ILE A 205 10.19 1.03 7.96
CA ILE A 205 10.82 0.19 6.93
C ILE A 205 11.77 1.01 6.06
N VAL A 206 11.39 2.25 5.71
CA VAL A 206 12.25 3.16 4.94
C VAL A 206 13.50 3.54 5.75
N ALA A 207 13.37 3.88 7.04
CA ALA A 207 14.51 4.22 7.90
C ALA A 207 15.51 3.07 8.02
N LEU A 208 15.04 1.84 8.22
CA LEU A 208 15.90 0.64 8.24
C LEU A 208 16.61 0.45 6.89
N THR A 209 15.88 0.63 5.79
CA THR A 209 16.43 0.45 4.43
C THR A 209 17.47 1.53 4.11
N THR A 210 17.18 2.80 4.41
CA THR A 210 18.08 3.93 4.22
C THR A 210 19.43 3.68 4.88
N GLN A 211 19.41 3.23 6.13
CA GLN A 211 20.63 2.92 6.89
C GLN A 211 21.37 1.66 6.38
N LEU A 212 20.63 0.58 6.01
CA LEU A 212 21.24 -0.67 5.54
C LEU A 212 21.93 -0.51 4.17
N VAL A 213 21.41 0.36 3.32
CA VAL A 213 21.95 0.60 1.99
C VAL A 213 22.90 1.80 1.95
N SER A 214 22.85 2.67 2.99
CA SER A 214 23.52 3.98 3.01
C SER A 214 23.05 4.87 1.85
N THR A 215 21.75 5.01 1.71
CA THR A 215 21.10 5.79 0.66
C THR A 215 20.24 6.91 1.25
N THR A 216 19.48 7.65 0.42
CA THR A 216 18.58 8.71 0.89
C THR A 216 17.16 8.19 1.15
N VAL A 217 16.42 8.89 2.01
CA VAL A 217 15.03 8.54 2.36
C VAL A 217 14.13 8.48 1.13
N PRO A 218 14.17 9.42 0.14
CA PRO A 218 13.36 9.31 -1.07
C PRO A 218 13.64 8.06 -1.90
N ILE A 219 14.90 7.65 -2.05
CA ILE A 219 15.27 6.44 -2.81
C ILE A 219 14.71 5.19 -2.14
N ALA A 220 14.92 5.04 -0.84
CA ALA A 220 14.39 3.91 -0.06
C ALA A 220 12.86 3.90 -0.06
N GLY A 221 12.21 5.08 0.03
CA GLY A 221 10.75 5.24 -0.04
C GLY A 221 10.17 4.80 -1.38
N ASN A 222 10.76 5.24 -2.49
CA ASN A 222 10.35 4.81 -3.83
C ASN A 222 10.54 3.30 -4.04
N ALA A 223 11.64 2.73 -3.51
CA ALA A 223 11.87 1.30 -3.56
C ALA A 223 10.83 0.52 -2.74
N LEU A 224 10.39 1.02 -1.57
CA LEU A 224 9.33 0.38 -0.79
C LEU A 224 7.98 0.44 -1.53
N ASN A 225 7.66 1.56 -2.13
CA ASN A 225 6.45 1.72 -2.94
C ASN A 225 6.47 0.77 -4.15
N PHE A 226 7.62 0.66 -4.83
CA PHE A 226 7.81 -0.28 -5.94
C PHE A 226 7.64 -1.74 -5.50
N VAL A 227 8.32 -2.19 -4.45
CA VAL A 227 8.21 -3.57 -3.93
C VAL A 227 6.80 -3.89 -3.47
N SER A 228 6.14 -2.93 -2.80
CA SER A 228 4.77 -3.11 -2.31
C SER A 228 3.78 -3.27 -3.45
N ALA A 229 3.86 -2.45 -4.50
CA ALA A 229 2.98 -2.53 -5.66
C ALA A 229 3.30 -3.73 -6.56
N ALA A 230 4.60 -4.04 -6.80
CA ALA A 230 5.02 -5.05 -7.76
C ALA A 230 5.03 -6.49 -7.20
N ILE A 231 5.21 -6.66 -5.90
CA ILE A 231 5.41 -7.98 -5.30
C ILE A 231 4.36 -8.26 -4.21
N VAL A 232 4.25 -7.37 -3.22
CA VAL A 232 3.40 -7.63 -2.04
C VAL A 232 1.93 -7.67 -2.43
N PHE A 233 1.46 -6.67 -3.16
CA PHE A 233 0.04 -6.60 -3.55
C PHE A 233 -0.40 -7.73 -4.47
N PRO A 234 0.31 -8.05 -5.59
CA PRO A 234 -0.05 -9.19 -6.42
C PRO A 234 -0.12 -10.52 -5.66
N LEU A 235 0.83 -10.79 -4.75
CA LEU A 235 0.80 -12.00 -3.92
C LEU A 235 -0.38 -11.98 -2.95
N SER A 236 -0.68 -10.84 -2.34
CA SER A 236 -1.77 -10.72 -1.37
C SER A 236 -3.14 -10.91 -2.03
N ILE A 237 -3.39 -10.31 -3.19
CA ILE A 237 -4.67 -10.46 -3.91
C ILE A 237 -4.83 -11.86 -4.52
N CYS A 238 -3.71 -12.50 -4.95
CA CYS A 238 -3.71 -13.91 -5.36
C CYS A 238 -4.33 -14.80 -4.29
N SER A 239 -4.05 -14.55 -3.01
CA SER A 239 -4.58 -15.33 -1.91
C SER A 239 -6.10 -15.26 -1.79
N VAL A 240 -6.67 -14.10 -1.99
CA VAL A 240 -8.12 -13.88 -1.96
C VAL A 240 -8.79 -14.58 -3.14
N ILE A 241 -8.25 -14.43 -4.35
CA ILE A 241 -8.79 -15.09 -5.55
C ILE A 241 -8.72 -16.61 -5.38
N ALA A 242 -7.59 -17.14 -4.91
CA ALA A 242 -7.44 -18.59 -4.65
C ALA A 242 -8.42 -19.10 -3.58
N LYS A 243 -8.70 -18.30 -2.55
CA LYS A 243 -9.65 -18.63 -1.49
C LYS A 243 -11.08 -18.69 -1.99
N VAL A 244 -11.48 -17.70 -2.79
CA VAL A 244 -12.87 -17.55 -3.24
C VAL A 244 -13.16 -18.45 -4.44
N LEU A 245 -12.16 -18.66 -5.32
CA LEU A 245 -12.26 -19.39 -6.58
C LEU A 245 -11.27 -20.59 -6.66
N PRO A 246 -11.20 -21.49 -5.69
CA PRO A 246 -10.11 -22.43 -5.52
C PRO A 246 -9.95 -23.44 -6.68
N LYS A 247 -11.00 -23.66 -7.47
CA LYS A 247 -10.98 -24.61 -8.61
C LYS A 247 -10.93 -23.91 -9.98
N HIS A 248 -10.91 -22.58 -9.98
CA HIS A 248 -11.05 -21.80 -11.21
C HIS A 248 -9.68 -21.32 -11.70
N ARG A 249 -8.90 -22.22 -12.31
CA ARG A 249 -7.52 -21.91 -12.75
C ARG A 249 -7.42 -20.71 -13.69
N ILE A 250 -8.39 -20.55 -14.60
CA ILE A 250 -8.40 -19.41 -15.54
C ILE A 250 -8.61 -18.11 -14.77
N ALA A 251 -9.47 -18.08 -13.74
CA ALA A 251 -9.65 -16.88 -12.91
C ALA A 251 -8.38 -16.54 -12.10
N LEU A 252 -7.65 -17.55 -11.61
CA LEU A 252 -6.35 -17.33 -10.96
C LEU A 252 -5.32 -16.70 -11.91
N VAL A 253 -5.22 -17.22 -13.15
CA VAL A 253 -4.34 -16.65 -14.16
C VAL A 253 -4.79 -15.23 -14.55
N SER A 254 -6.08 -15.03 -14.85
CA SER A 254 -6.65 -13.71 -15.15
C SER A 254 -6.38 -12.70 -14.05
N GLY A 255 -6.44 -13.13 -12.77
CA GLY A 255 -6.15 -12.31 -11.61
C GLY A 255 -4.75 -11.71 -11.62
N ALA A 256 -3.74 -12.44 -12.10
CA ALA A 256 -2.37 -11.92 -12.23
C ALA A 256 -2.30 -10.72 -13.18
N PHE A 257 -3.09 -10.71 -14.24
CA PHE A 257 -3.08 -9.64 -15.25
C PHE A 257 -3.99 -8.47 -14.91
N VAL A 258 -5.07 -8.70 -14.16
CA VAL A 258 -5.99 -7.62 -13.80
C VAL A 258 -5.67 -6.93 -12.46
N CYS A 259 -4.82 -7.53 -11.61
CA CYS A 259 -4.59 -7.01 -10.26
C CYS A 259 -3.99 -5.60 -10.24
N LEU A 260 -3.19 -5.22 -11.22
CA LEU A 260 -2.60 -3.90 -11.39
C LEU A 260 -3.15 -3.12 -12.59
N ALA A 261 -4.24 -3.61 -13.20
CA ALA A 261 -4.79 -2.99 -14.40
C ALA A 261 -5.70 -1.79 -14.12
N PHE A 262 -6.15 -1.60 -12.87
CA PHE A 262 -6.97 -0.47 -12.44
C PHE A 262 -6.11 0.71 -12.04
N PHE A 263 -6.32 1.89 -12.64
CA PHE A 263 -5.52 3.07 -12.34
C PHE A 263 -5.85 3.74 -10.99
N VAL A 264 -6.98 3.45 -10.39
CA VAL A 264 -7.33 3.92 -9.04
C VAL A 264 -6.41 3.35 -7.98
N PHE A 265 -6.02 2.06 -8.08
CA PHE A 265 -5.11 1.45 -7.12
C PHE A 265 -4.13 0.48 -7.80
N PRO A 266 -2.83 0.54 -7.49
CA PRO A 266 -2.17 1.43 -6.51
C PRO A 266 -1.83 2.82 -7.05
N TRP A 267 -1.99 3.06 -8.33
CA TRP A 267 -1.41 4.15 -9.10
C TRP A 267 -1.80 5.55 -8.62
N SER A 268 -3.10 5.81 -8.40
CA SER A 268 -3.53 7.13 -7.94
C SER A 268 -2.97 7.49 -6.56
N LEU A 269 -2.79 6.50 -5.67
CA LEU A 269 -2.24 6.74 -4.34
C LEU A 269 -0.73 6.97 -4.33
N LEU A 270 -0.03 6.62 -5.40
CA LEU A 270 1.40 6.89 -5.57
C LEU A 270 1.66 8.32 -6.07
N ILE A 271 0.69 8.96 -6.73
CA ILE A 271 0.84 10.28 -7.35
C ILE A 271 -0.01 11.37 -6.68
N TYR A 272 -0.98 10.98 -5.86
CA TYR A 272 -1.87 11.90 -5.15
C TYR A 272 -1.63 11.86 -3.65
N GLY A 273 -1.37 13.02 -3.07
CA GLY A 273 -1.30 13.23 -1.65
C GLY A 273 0.04 13.06 -0.93
N PRO A 274 1.06 12.47 -1.39
CA PRO A 274 1.43 11.05 -1.50
C PRO A 274 1.15 10.25 -0.23
N ILE A 275 0.06 9.49 -0.22
CA ILE A 275 -0.39 8.71 0.94
C ILE A 275 0.28 7.32 0.99
N PHE A 276 1.60 7.28 0.98
CA PHE A 276 2.41 6.06 0.89
C PHE A 276 2.18 5.03 2.00
N PRO A 277 2.07 5.40 3.31
CA PRO A 277 1.76 4.44 4.36
C PRO A 277 0.44 3.70 4.10
N ASN A 278 -0.58 4.41 3.64
CA ASN A 278 -1.86 3.82 3.30
C ASN A 278 -1.78 2.90 2.09
N THR A 279 -0.99 3.27 1.07
CA THR A 279 -0.77 2.44 -0.13
C THR A 279 -0.13 1.10 0.26
N VAL A 280 0.92 1.10 1.08
CA VAL A 280 1.56 -0.13 1.57
C VAL A 280 0.60 -0.95 2.42
N ALA A 281 -0.19 -0.31 3.29
CA ALA A 281 -1.21 -0.99 4.08
C ALA A 281 -2.26 -1.69 3.19
N PHE A 282 -2.73 -1.04 2.13
CA PHE A 282 -3.63 -1.65 1.15
C PHE A 282 -2.97 -2.82 0.39
N CYS A 283 -1.65 -2.75 0.13
CA CYS A 283 -0.94 -3.83 -0.53
C CYS A 283 -0.91 -5.12 0.31
N VAL A 284 -0.79 -5.03 1.62
CA VAL A 284 -0.78 -6.21 2.51
C VAL A 284 -2.18 -6.65 2.96
N MET A 285 -3.17 -5.77 2.87
CA MET A 285 -4.54 -5.97 3.39
C MET A 285 -5.24 -7.24 2.87
N PRO A 286 -5.18 -7.62 1.58
CA PRO A 286 -5.84 -8.84 1.12
C PRO A 286 -5.29 -10.12 1.78
N SER A 287 -4.03 -10.13 2.24
CA SER A 287 -3.47 -11.27 2.96
C SER A 287 -4.17 -11.50 4.32
N ILE A 288 -4.53 -10.43 5.04
CA ILE A 288 -5.26 -10.59 6.30
C ILE A 288 -6.71 -11.05 6.07
N TRP A 289 -7.32 -10.69 4.93
CA TRP A 289 -8.62 -11.23 4.55
C TRP A 289 -8.55 -12.75 4.35
N TRP A 290 -7.51 -13.22 3.66
CA TRP A 290 -7.28 -14.65 3.50
C TRP A 290 -7.11 -15.36 4.85
N VAL A 291 -6.30 -14.80 5.77
CA VAL A 291 -6.10 -15.35 7.12
C VAL A 291 -7.44 -15.45 7.86
N PHE A 292 -8.25 -14.39 7.85
CA PHE A 292 -9.57 -14.38 8.49
C PHE A 292 -10.52 -15.42 7.88
N MET A 293 -10.53 -15.54 6.55
CA MET A 293 -11.34 -16.52 5.85
C MET A 293 -10.90 -17.96 6.15
N GLN A 294 -9.61 -18.20 6.41
CA GLN A 294 -9.11 -19.49 6.86
C GLN A 294 -9.53 -19.80 8.30
N MET A 295 -9.45 -18.82 9.22
CA MET A 295 -9.91 -18.97 10.60
C MET A 295 -11.39 -19.35 10.68
N THR A 296 -12.21 -18.76 9.83
CA THR A 296 -13.68 -18.96 9.82
C THR A 296 -14.13 -20.19 9.05
N ARG A 297 -13.22 -21.06 8.60
CA ARG A 297 -13.54 -22.33 7.97
C ARG A 297 -14.18 -23.31 8.96
N SER A 298 -15.16 -24.09 8.52
CA SER A 298 -15.98 -24.93 9.41
C SER A 298 -15.22 -26.09 10.10
N GLN A 299 -14.05 -26.46 9.62
CA GLN A 299 -13.23 -27.59 10.09
C GLN A 299 -11.74 -27.25 10.15
N THR A 300 -11.39 -26.05 10.65
CA THR A 300 -9.98 -25.69 10.86
C THR A 300 -9.43 -26.48 12.05
N PRO A 301 -8.35 -27.25 11.90
CA PRO A 301 -7.70 -27.95 13.00
C PRO A 301 -7.28 -26.96 14.11
N LYS A 302 -7.30 -27.41 15.38
CA LYS A 302 -6.93 -26.53 16.51
C LYS A 302 -5.52 -25.93 16.36
N HIS A 303 -4.57 -26.74 15.92
CA HIS A 303 -3.21 -26.29 15.65
C HIS A 303 -3.19 -25.13 14.65
N ASP A 304 -3.82 -25.30 13.48
CA ASP A 304 -3.87 -24.28 12.43
C ASP A 304 -4.61 -23.03 12.90
N LEU A 305 -5.69 -23.22 13.68
CA LEU A 305 -6.47 -22.10 14.21
C LEU A 305 -5.64 -21.23 15.16
N ILE A 306 -4.81 -21.80 16.03
CA ILE A 306 -3.93 -21.06 16.93
C ILE A 306 -2.94 -20.19 16.14
N TRP A 307 -2.28 -20.78 15.13
CA TRP A 307 -1.37 -20.04 14.26
C TRP A 307 -2.07 -18.96 13.45
N LEU A 308 -3.25 -19.27 12.89
CA LEU A 308 -4.04 -18.27 12.14
C LEU A 308 -4.48 -17.11 13.04
N ILE A 309 -4.87 -17.37 14.29
CA ILE A 309 -5.19 -16.30 15.26
C ILE A 309 -3.95 -15.44 15.53
N ALA A 310 -2.78 -16.06 15.75
CA ALA A 310 -1.54 -15.33 15.98
C ALA A 310 -1.19 -14.46 14.76
N ILE A 311 -1.24 -15.02 13.56
CA ILE A 311 -0.98 -14.28 12.30
C ILE A 311 -2.02 -13.16 12.10
N PHE A 312 -3.27 -13.39 12.45
CA PHE A 312 -4.33 -12.37 12.36
C PHE A 312 -4.07 -11.20 13.30
N ILE A 313 -3.67 -11.47 14.54
CA ILE A 313 -3.31 -10.43 15.52
C ILE A 313 -2.11 -9.63 15.03
N LEU A 314 -1.04 -10.31 14.60
CA LEU A 314 0.14 -9.65 14.03
C LEU A 314 -0.22 -8.83 12.79
N GLY A 315 -1.08 -9.36 11.92
CA GLY A 315 -1.59 -8.65 10.75
C GLY A 315 -2.42 -7.41 11.12
N CYS A 316 -3.26 -7.47 12.16
CA CYS A 316 -3.97 -6.29 12.66
C CYS A 316 -3.01 -5.23 13.18
N ILE A 317 -1.95 -5.61 13.91
CA ILE A 317 -0.90 -4.69 14.36
C ILE A 317 -0.21 -4.06 13.14
N THR A 318 0.17 -4.85 12.15
CA THR A 318 0.79 -4.36 10.90
C THR A 318 -0.10 -3.33 10.22
N LEU A 319 -1.40 -3.64 9.99
CA LEU A 319 -2.32 -2.69 9.36
C LEU A 319 -2.53 -1.43 10.21
N PHE A 320 -2.59 -1.56 11.53
CA PHE A 320 -2.77 -0.41 12.43
C PHE A 320 -1.58 0.54 12.37
N ILE A 321 -0.36 0.02 12.44
CA ILE A 321 0.88 0.81 12.41
C ILE A 321 1.17 1.36 11.00
N LEU A 322 0.86 0.60 9.93
CA LEU A 322 0.95 1.12 8.57
C LEU A 322 -0.11 2.18 8.31
N HIS A 323 -1.40 1.86 8.49
CA HIS A 323 -2.48 2.85 8.40
C HIS A 323 -3.83 2.29 8.90
N PRO A 324 -4.43 2.85 9.96
CA PRO A 324 -5.65 2.32 10.60
C PRO A 324 -6.87 2.20 9.68
N SER A 325 -7.00 3.07 8.67
CA SER A 325 -8.15 3.04 7.74
C SER A 325 -8.33 1.69 7.03
N THR A 326 -7.24 0.93 6.82
CA THR A 326 -7.28 -0.38 6.18
C THR A 326 -7.91 -1.47 7.05
N ILE A 327 -7.89 -1.31 8.37
CA ILE A 327 -8.66 -2.17 9.28
C ILE A 327 -10.15 -1.97 9.03
N PHE A 328 -10.60 -0.73 8.90
CA PHE A 328 -12.01 -0.43 8.63
C PHE A 328 -12.43 -0.88 7.23
N SER A 329 -11.55 -0.74 6.23
CA SER A 329 -11.75 -1.36 4.90
C SER A 329 -11.91 -2.87 5.01
N SER A 330 -11.07 -3.53 5.82
CA SER A 330 -11.16 -4.97 6.05
C SER A 330 -12.46 -5.38 6.75
N ILE A 331 -12.91 -4.61 7.74
CA ILE A 331 -14.20 -4.84 8.43
C ILE A 331 -15.35 -4.77 7.42
N VAL A 332 -15.39 -3.72 6.60
CA VAL A 332 -16.45 -3.52 5.59
C VAL A 332 -16.47 -4.66 4.57
N VAL A 333 -15.33 -5.11 4.10
CA VAL A 333 -15.22 -6.22 3.13
C VAL A 333 -15.56 -7.56 3.75
N LEU A 334 -15.11 -7.82 4.99
CA LEU A 334 -15.32 -9.10 5.66
C LEU A 334 -16.68 -9.24 6.37
N LEU A 335 -17.41 -8.14 6.55
CA LEU A 335 -18.75 -8.17 7.16
C LEU A 335 -19.76 -8.98 6.33
N PRO A 336 -19.91 -8.76 5.00
CA PRO A 336 -20.76 -9.60 4.15
C PRO A 336 -20.31 -11.06 4.10
N TRP A 337 -18.99 -11.32 4.10
CA TRP A 337 -18.46 -12.68 4.21
C TRP A 337 -18.91 -13.36 5.50
N SER A 338 -18.72 -12.68 6.64
CA SER A 338 -19.09 -13.21 7.96
C SER A 338 -20.59 -13.45 8.08
N PHE A 339 -21.41 -12.51 7.57
CA PHE A 339 -22.86 -12.64 7.52
C PHE A 339 -23.28 -13.90 6.74
N ALA A 340 -22.71 -14.10 5.53
CA ALA A 340 -23.02 -15.25 4.70
C ALA A 340 -22.58 -16.56 5.40
N ARG A 341 -21.39 -16.60 5.98
CA ARG A 341 -20.87 -17.80 6.68
C ARG A 341 -21.66 -18.18 7.93
N ILE A 342 -22.10 -17.19 8.70
CA ILE A 342 -22.95 -17.42 9.88
C ILE A 342 -24.32 -17.93 9.42
N GLY A 343 -24.91 -17.29 8.38
CA GLY A 343 -26.24 -17.67 7.86
C GLY A 343 -26.30 -19.08 7.25
N GLU A 344 -25.18 -19.53 6.67
CA GLU A 344 -25.03 -20.88 6.08
C GLU A 344 -24.61 -21.96 7.09
N SER A 345 -24.32 -21.57 8.34
CA SER A 345 -23.80 -22.48 9.36
C SER A 345 -24.82 -23.59 9.70
N LYS A 346 -24.37 -24.84 9.64
CA LYS A 346 -25.16 -25.98 10.12
C LYS A 346 -25.08 -26.18 11.65
N ARG A 347 -24.26 -25.40 12.35
CA ARG A 347 -24.12 -25.47 13.82
C ARG A 347 -25.38 -24.95 14.47
N ARG A 348 -25.93 -25.70 15.39
CA ARG A 348 -27.10 -25.31 16.19
C ARG A 348 -26.59 -24.55 17.41
N VAL A 349 -26.91 -23.26 17.49
CA VAL A 349 -26.63 -22.44 18.69
C VAL A 349 -27.88 -22.48 19.57
N VAL A 350 -27.69 -22.82 20.83
CA VAL A 350 -28.75 -22.75 21.87
C VAL A 350 -28.39 -21.59 22.79
N LEU A 351 -29.25 -20.60 22.86
CA LEU A 351 -29.10 -19.44 23.76
C LEU A 351 -30.35 -19.34 24.63
N PHE A 352 -30.19 -19.24 25.96
CA PHE A 352 -31.30 -19.23 26.91
C PHE A 352 -32.31 -20.37 26.71
N GLY A 353 -31.83 -21.59 26.44
CA GLY A 353 -32.68 -22.77 26.23
C GLY A 353 -33.41 -22.81 24.86
N LYS A 354 -33.33 -21.76 24.06
CA LYS A 354 -33.99 -21.68 22.74
C LYS A 354 -32.97 -21.92 21.60
N ARG A 355 -33.40 -22.71 20.61
CA ARG A 355 -32.62 -22.92 19.37
C ARG A 355 -32.70 -21.69 18.47
N ILE A 356 -31.59 -21.04 18.20
CA ILE A 356 -31.53 -19.85 17.33
C ILE A 356 -31.23 -20.27 15.90
N LYS A 357 -31.97 -19.73 14.95
CA LYS A 357 -31.73 -19.93 13.51
C LYS A 357 -30.41 -19.24 13.11
N PRO A 358 -29.57 -19.86 12.27
CA PRO A 358 -28.31 -19.22 11.80
C PRO A 358 -28.52 -17.83 11.20
N VAL A 359 -29.59 -17.63 10.44
CA VAL A 359 -29.92 -16.32 9.85
C VAL A 359 -30.19 -15.27 10.95
N THR A 360 -30.89 -15.61 12.01
CA THR A 360 -31.10 -14.69 13.16
C THR A 360 -29.77 -14.32 13.83
N LEU A 361 -28.86 -15.28 13.94
CA LEU A 361 -27.51 -15.04 14.48
C LEU A 361 -26.71 -14.12 13.56
N ALA A 362 -26.84 -14.28 12.23
CA ALA A 362 -26.19 -13.40 11.27
C ALA A 362 -26.69 -11.94 11.37
N TYR A 363 -27.99 -11.73 11.53
CA TYR A 363 -28.55 -10.38 11.77
C TYR A 363 -28.11 -9.81 13.12
N ALA A 364 -28.08 -10.61 14.18
CA ALA A 364 -27.60 -10.17 15.49
C ALA A 364 -26.12 -9.75 15.42
N PHE A 365 -25.30 -10.51 14.69
CA PHE A 365 -23.90 -10.17 14.42
C PHE A 365 -23.78 -8.86 13.64
N PHE A 366 -24.59 -8.66 12.61
CA PHE A 366 -24.60 -7.42 11.83
C PHE A 366 -24.98 -6.20 12.68
N ILE A 367 -26.03 -6.32 13.49
CA ILE A 367 -26.43 -5.25 14.41
C ILE A 367 -25.32 -4.97 15.44
N PHE A 368 -24.68 -6.01 15.98
CA PHE A 368 -23.55 -5.87 16.88
C PHE A 368 -22.39 -5.11 16.22
N ALA A 369 -22.06 -5.43 14.95
CA ALA A 369 -21.04 -4.72 14.20
C ALA A 369 -21.38 -3.23 14.01
N LEU A 370 -22.66 -2.89 13.73
CA LEU A 370 -23.11 -1.50 13.65
C LEU A 370 -23.02 -0.76 15.01
N VAL A 371 -23.32 -1.43 16.11
CA VAL A 371 -23.16 -0.86 17.45
C VAL A 371 -21.67 -0.56 17.72
N ILE A 372 -20.79 -1.51 17.44
CA ILE A 372 -19.34 -1.32 17.58
C ILE A 372 -18.86 -0.16 16.70
N TRP A 373 -19.29 -0.09 15.43
CA TRP A 373 -18.98 1.03 14.54
C TRP A 373 -19.41 2.38 15.15
N SER A 374 -20.61 2.45 15.68
CA SER A 374 -21.14 3.66 16.32
C SER A 374 -20.34 4.05 17.56
N VAL A 375 -19.97 3.07 18.41
CA VAL A 375 -19.12 3.31 19.58
C VAL A 375 -17.76 3.87 19.16
N PHE A 376 -17.11 3.26 18.17
CA PHE A 376 -15.83 3.75 17.65
C PHE A 376 -15.94 5.18 17.11
N TYR A 377 -17.01 5.49 16.39
CA TYR A 377 -17.21 6.81 15.82
C TYR A 377 -17.50 7.89 16.88
N TYR A 378 -18.42 7.62 17.81
CA TYR A 378 -18.90 8.63 18.77
C TYR A 378 -18.07 8.73 20.05
N VAL A 379 -17.50 7.64 20.52
CA VAL A 379 -16.79 7.56 21.81
C VAL A 379 -15.29 7.76 21.63
N LEU A 380 -14.71 7.25 20.53
CA LEU A 380 -13.30 7.43 20.21
C LEU A 380 -13.10 8.70 19.37
N ILE A 381 -11.85 9.10 19.24
CA ILE A 381 -11.38 10.35 18.60
C ILE A 381 -11.86 10.53 17.13
N VAL A 382 -12.43 9.48 16.53
CA VAL A 382 -12.75 9.43 15.09
C VAL A 382 -13.68 10.56 14.64
N ARG A 383 -14.68 10.93 15.44
CA ARG A 383 -15.58 12.05 15.12
C ARG A 383 -14.83 13.38 15.02
N GLY A 384 -13.91 13.64 15.94
CA GLY A 384 -13.08 14.84 15.91
C GLY A 384 -12.18 14.86 14.67
N VAL A 385 -11.50 13.74 14.39
CA VAL A 385 -10.67 13.59 13.19
C VAL A 385 -11.49 13.76 11.91
N ALA A 386 -12.66 13.12 11.81
CA ALA A 386 -13.53 13.23 10.64
C ALA A 386 -14.06 14.66 10.38
N LEU A 387 -14.26 15.44 11.44
CA LEU A 387 -14.68 16.84 11.32
C LEU A 387 -13.54 17.76 10.96
N ASN A 388 -12.30 17.43 11.37
CA ASN A 388 -11.11 18.22 11.07
C ASN A 388 -10.59 17.98 9.64
N PHE A 389 -10.76 16.77 9.10
CA PHE A 389 -10.35 16.39 7.74
C PHE A 389 -11.57 16.13 6.87
N TRP A 390 -12.33 17.19 6.59
CA TRP A 390 -13.53 17.11 5.77
C TRP A 390 -13.22 17.40 4.30
N TRP A 391 -13.41 16.40 3.47
CA TRP A 391 -13.34 16.56 2.01
C TRP A 391 -14.70 16.98 1.49
N SER A 392 -14.80 18.19 0.93
CA SER A 392 -16.07 18.67 0.38
C SER A 392 -16.52 17.86 -0.84
N ALA A 393 -17.83 17.76 -1.04
CA ALA A 393 -18.41 17.18 -2.25
C ALA A 393 -18.03 18.04 -3.47
N TYR A 394 -17.72 17.38 -4.59
CA TYR A 394 -17.24 18.06 -5.80
C TYR A 394 -17.86 17.51 -7.09
N SER A 395 -18.68 16.48 -7.01
CA SER A 395 -19.26 15.81 -8.18
C SER A 395 -20.80 15.87 -8.16
N SER A 396 -21.43 15.94 -9.34
CA SER A 396 -22.85 15.69 -9.46
C SER A 396 -23.16 14.20 -9.23
N LEU A 397 -24.39 13.88 -8.83
CA LEU A 397 -24.81 12.48 -8.66
C LEU A 397 -24.71 11.70 -9.98
N GLN A 398 -25.01 12.34 -11.10
CA GLN A 398 -24.92 11.72 -12.43
C GLN A 398 -23.47 11.38 -12.76
N ASP A 399 -22.53 12.31 -12.58
CA ASP A 399 -21.12 12.10 -12.87
C ASP A 399 -20.53 11.07 -11.92
N ALA A 400 -20.85 11.13 -10.63
CA ALA A 400 -20.41 10.15 -9.64
C ALA A 400 -20.83 8.71 -9.99
N ILE A 401 -22.06 8.53 -10.51
CA ILE A 401 -22.53 7.24 -11.00
C ILE A 401 -21.74 6.80 -12.25
N LEU A 402 -21.51 7.71 -13.20
CA LEU A 402 -20.72 7.41 -14.41
C LEU A 402 -19.28 7.01 -14.05
N HIS A 403 -18.63 7.72 -13.11
CA HIS A 403 -17.31 7.38 -12.61
C HIS A 403 -17.27 6.00 -11.92
N ALA A 404 -18.30 5.67 -11.14
CA ALA A 404 -18.39 4.34 -10.53
C ALA A 404 -18.53 3.23 -11.59
N PHE A 405 -19.31 3.46 -12.65
CA PHE A 405 -19.39 2.54 -13.78
C PHE A 405 -18.10 2.52 -14.62
N GLY A 406 -17.42 3.64 -14.73
CA GLY A 406 -16.11 3.75 -15.38
C GLY A 406 -14.96 3.10 -14.61
N MET A 407 -15.17 2.65 -13.37
CA MET A 407 -14.13 2.12 -12.47
C MET A 407 -13.03 3.14 -12.12
N ASP A 408 -13.24 4.40 -12.38
CA ASP A 408 -12.36 5.51 -11.98
C ASP A 408 -12.79 6.18 -10.67
N PHE A 409 -14.01 5.98 -10.19
CA PHE A 409 -14.63 6.34 -8.91
C PHE A 409 -14.43 7.78 -8.45
N ILE A 410 -13.24 8.33 -8.66
CA ILE A 410 -12.81 9.63 -8.15
C ILE A 410 -13.18 10.73 -9.15
N GLY A 411 -13.14 10.39 -10.44
CA GLY A 411 -13.30 11.35 -11.50
C GLY A 411 -12.16 12.39 -11.48
N GLN A 412 -12.56 13.66 -11.42
CA GLN A 412 -11.60 14.75 -11.28
C GLN A 412 -11.17 14.91 -9.83
N SER A 413 -9.89 15.15 -9.63
CA SER A 413 -9.39 15.43 -8.30
C SER A 413 -9.92 16.77 -7.78
N TYR A 414 -10.09 16.86 -6.46
CA TYR A 414 -10.36 18.10 -5.74
C TYR A 414 -9.38 19.23 -6.08
N ALA A 415 -8.15 18.90 -6.47
CA ALA A 415 -7.10 19.84 -6.86
C ALA A 415 -7.14 20.26 -8.35
N GLY A 416 -8.19 19.89 -9.10
CA GLY A 416 -8.39 20.35 -10.48
C GLY A 416 -7.60 19.57 -11.55
N GLY A 417 -6.95 18.46 -11.21
CA GLY A 417 -6.25 17.58 -12.15
C GLY A 417 -6.96 16.23 -12.34
N GLU A 418 -6.89 15.69 -13.54
CA GLU A 418 -7.38 14.35 -13.83
C GLU A 418 -6.31 13.33 -13.48
N LEU A 419 -6.57 12.52 -12.45
CA LEU A 419 -5.64 11.50 -11.99
C LEU A 419 -5.92 10.13 -12.59
N VAL A 420 -7.18 9.87 -12.96
CA VAL A 420 -7.64 8.56 -13.43
C VAL A 420 -8.69 8.74 -14.52
N SER A 421 -8.52 8.04 -15.62
CA SER A 421 -9.51 7.97 -16.70
C SER A 421 -10.43 6.76 -16.56
N PRO A 422 -11.67 6.81 -17.07
CA PRO A 422 -12.57 5.66 -17.11
C PRO A 422 -11.95 4.43 -17.79
N GLN A 423 -12.25 3.25 -17.28
CA GLN A 423 -11.73 1.97 -17.77
C GLN A 423 -12.88 1.00 -18.17
N PRO A 424 -13.61 1.29 -19.27
CA PRO A 424 -14.81 0.54 -19.64
C PRO A 424 -14.56 -0.94 -19.91
N VAL A 425 -13.36 -1.29 -20.37
CA VAL A 425 -12.98 -2.70 -20.61
C VAL A 425 -12.97 -3.50 -19.31
N LEU A 426 -12.39 -2.94 -18.24
CA LEU A 426 -12.42 -3.56 -16.90
C LEU A 426 -13.81 -3.51 -16.29
N SER A 427 -14.59 -2.46 -16.55
CA SER A 427 -16.01 -2.38 -16.14
C SER A 427 -16.81 -3.56 -16.67
N ILE A 428 -16.64 -3.89 -17.96
CA ILE A 428 -17.29 -5.06 -18.57
C ILE A 428 -16.85 -6.34 -17.86
N CYS A 429 -15.56 -6.50 -17.58
CA CYS A 429 -15.06 -7.67 -16.84
C CYS A 429 -15.70 -7.76 -15.45
N VAL A 430 -15.78 -6.64 -14.70
CA VAL A 430 -16.43 -6.61 -13.37
C VAL A 430 -17.90 -6.98 -13.47
N LEU A 431 -18.64 -6.40 -14.43
CA LEU A 431 -20.07 -6.69 -14.64
C LEU A 431 -20.33 -8.16 -14.99
N VAL A 432 -19.53 -8.74 -15.90
CA VAL A 432 -19.61 -10.17 -16.23
C VAL A 432 -19.34 -11.02 -14.98
N GLY A 433 -18.34 -10.66 -14.18
CA GLY A 433 -18.05 -11.32 -12.91
C GLY A 433 -19.20 -11.21 -11.91
N VAL A 434 -19.83 -10.05 -11.78
CA VAL A 434 -21.02 -9.84 -10.95
C VAL A 434 -22.15 -10.76 -11.40
N VAL A 435 -22.46 -10.80 -12.70
CA VAL A 435 -23.52 -11.66 -13.28
C VAL A 435 -23.23 -13.13 -12.98
N TRP A 436 -21.99 -13.57 -13.10
CA TRP A 436 -21.58 -14.94 -12.77
C TRP A 436 -21.91 -15.30 -11.31
N THR A 437 -21.70 -14.38 -10.35
CA THR A 437 -21.95 -14.64 -8.92
C THR A 437 -23.42 -14.90 -8.61
N PHE A 438 -24.38 -14.42 -9.42
CA PHE A 438 -25.81 -14.72 -9.20
C PHE A 438 -26.11 -16.22 -9.28
N LYS A 439 -25.33 -16.95 -10.08
CA LYS A 439 -25.43 -18.42 -10.18
C LYS A 439 -24.63 -19.15 -9.09
N HIS A 440 -23.70 -18.45 -8.39
CA HIS A 440 -22.75 -19.01 -7.44
C HIS A 440 -22.87 -18.34 -6.07
N LYS A 441 -23.79 -18.83 -5.22
CA LYS A 441 -24.12 -18.24 -3.91
C LYS A 441 -22.90 -17.92 -3.04
N GLN A 442 -21.85 -18.77 -3.11
CA GLN A 442 -20.62 -18.62 -2.29
C GLN A 442 -19.81 -17.35 -2.61
N ALA A 443 -20.01 -16.75 -3.78
CA ALA A 443 -19.29 -15.55 -4.24
C ALA A 443 -20.11 -14.25 -4.09
N ARG A 444 -21.41 -14.31 -3.77
CA ARG A 444 -22.30 -13.15 -3.70
C ARG A 444 -21.89 -12.09 -2.69
N TRP A 445 -21.21 -12.49 -1.62
CA TRP A 445 -20.71 -11.56 -0.62
C TRP A 445 -19.72 -10.53 -1.21
N MET A 446 -18.95 -10.90 -2.25
CA MET A 446 -18.05 -9.98 -2.96
C MET A 446 -18.82 -8.83 -3.61
N VAL A 447 -19.95 -9.16 -4.25
CA VAL A 447 -20.82 -8.15 -4.85
C VAL A 447 -21.40 -7.22 -3.79
N SER A 448 -21.81 -7.75 -2.63
CA SER A 448 -22.33 -6.93 -1.53
C SER A 448 -21.27 -5.97 -0.99
N ALA A 449 -20.03 -6.42 -0.82
CA ALA A 449 -18.91 -5.59 -0.38
C ALA A 449 -18.56 -4.52 -1.43
N PHE A 450 -18.46 -4.91 -2.69
CA PHE A 450 -18.17 -4.01 -3.80
C PHE A 450 -19.26 -2.93 -3.96
N MET A 451 -20.53 -3.32 -3.96
CA MET A 451 -21.66 -2.39 -4.09
C MET A 451 -21.73 -1.40 -2.92
N TYR A 452 -21.52 -1.87 -1.69
CA TYR A 452 -21.49 -0.97 -0.53
C TYR A 452 -20.39 0.10 -0.67
N LEU A 453 -19.16 -0.32 -0.99
CA LEU A 453 -18.04 0.61 -1.17
C LEU A 453 -18.28 1.57 -2.33
N SER A 454 -18.83 1.10 -3.46
CA SER A 454 -19.16 1.93 -4.62
C SER A 454 -20.24 2.97 -4.29
N ILE A 455 -21.29 2.58 -3.59
CA ILE A 455 -22.35 3.49 -3.14
C ILE A 455 -21.77 4.50 -2.14
N LEU A 456 -20.91 4.07 -1.23
CA LEU A 456 -20.24 4.96 -0.29
C LEU A 456 -19.35 5.98 -1.03
N CYS A 457 -18.61 5.55 -2.04
CA CYS A 457 -17.79 6.44 -2.85
C CYS A 457 -18.64 7.50 -3.57
N ILE A 458 -19.70 7.08 -4.27
CA ILE A 458 -20.67 7.98 -4.90
C ILE A 458 -21.22 8.97 -3.87
N PHE A 459 -21.64 8.48 -2.70
CA PHE A 459 -22.26 9.30 -1.67
C PHE A 459 -21.32 10.40 -1.15
N ILE A 460 -20.05 10.07 -0.88
CA ILE A 460 -19.12 11.03 -0.27
C ILE A 460 -18.65 12.12 -1.23
N ILE A 461 -18.56 11.83 -2.53
CA ILE A 461 -18.17 12.83 -3.53
C ILE A 461 -19.34 13.71 -3.98
N THR A 462 -20.59 13.33 -3.61
CA THR A 462 -21.81 14.01 -4.04
C THR A 462 -22.48 14.81 -2.92
N PHE A 463 -22.40 14.35 -1.66
CA PHE A 463 -23.21 14.94 -0.57
C PHE A 463 -22.34 15.37 0.62
N ASP A 464 -22.54 16.62 1.09
CA ASP A 464 -21.97 17.16 2.30
C ASP A 464 -23.00 17.21 3.43
N VAL A 465 -23.27 16.05 4.00
CA VAL A 465 -24.21 15.88 5.14
C VAL A 465 -23.52 15.16 6.31
N PRO A 466 -23.98 15.34 7.57
CA PRO A 466 -23.34 14.72 8.74
C PRO A 466 -23.16 13.19 8.64
N LEU A 467 -24.04 12.51 7.91
CA LEU A 467 -23.95 11.06 7.66
C LEU A 467 -22.65 10.69 6.92
N LYS A 468 -22.09 11.57 6.10
CA LYS A 468 -20.80 11.37 5.44
C LYS A 468 -19.69 11.12 6.45
N GLY A 469 -19.57 11.95 7.48
CA GLY A 469 -18.58 11.75 8.56
C GLY A 469 -18.77 10.42 9.28
N TYR A 470 -20.03 10.04 9.60
CA TYR A 470 -20.32 8.77 10.26
C TYR A 470 -19.95 7.54 9.40
N LEU A 471 -20.20 7.58 8.10
CA LEU A 471 -19.97 6.46 7.20
C LEU A 471 -18.51 6.38 6.75
N SER A 472 -17.82 7.51 6.54
CA SER A 472 -16.49 7.59 5.92
C SER A 472 -15.40 8.23 6.79
N GLY A 473 -15.72 8.65 8.00
CA GLY A 473 -14.75 9.31 8.89
C GLY A 473 -13.52 8.47 9.23
N PHE A 474 -13.63 7.14 9.22
CA PHE A 474 -12.52 6.21 9.38
C PHE A 474 -11.51 6.24 8.23
N TRP A 475 -11.86 6.87 7.09
CA TRP A 475 -10.97 7.17 5.96
C TRP A 475 -10.73 8.68 5.83
N TYR A 476 -10.96 9.47 6.88
CA TYR A 476 -10.84 10.95 6.86
C TYR A 476 -11.78 11.61 5.84
N THR A 477 -12.91 11.01 5.53
CA THR A 477 -13.82 11.36 4.43
C THR A 477 -13.16 11.42 3.04
N ASP A 478 -11.96 10.87 2.89
CA ASP A 478 -11.14 10.92 1.69
C ASP A 478 -11.64 9.94 0.62
N PRO A 479 -12.02 10.42 -0.56
CA PRO A 479 -12.55 9.58 -1.64
C PRO A 479 -11.49 8.63 -2.23
N PHE A 480 -10.21 8.99 -2.23
CA PHE A 480 -9.14 8.16 -2.79
C PHE A 480 -8.97 6.85 -2.03
N ARG A 481 -9.02 6.90 -0.69
CA ARG A 481 -8.93 5.71 0.16
C ARG A 481 -10.12 4.77 -0.01
N ILE A 482 -11.31 5.33 -0.19
CA ILE A 482 -12.53 4.53 -0.42
C ILE A 482 -12.54 3.95 -1.82
N ALA A 483 -12.17 4.72 -2.84
CA ALA A 483 -12.04 4.27 -4.21
C ALA A 483 -11.00 3.13 -4.35
N ALA A 484 -9.86 3.23 -3.66
CA ALA A 484 -8.89 2.14 -3.60
C ALA A 484 -9.51 0.86 -3.02
N SER A 485 -10.27 0.96 -1.93
CA SER A 485 -11.00 -0.18 -1.34
C SER A 485 -12.03 -0.78 -2.30
N CYS A 486 -12.74 0.07 -3.09
CA CYS A 486 -13.67 -0.38 -4.14
C CYS A 486 -12.94 -1.23 -5.18
N VAL A 487 -11.83 -0.72 -5.69
CA VAL A 487 -11.06 -1.38 -6.76
C VAL A 487 -10.42 -2.68 -6.27
N ILE A 488 -9.83 -2.70 -5.07
CA ILE A 488 -9.28 -3.94 -4.51
C ILE A 488 -10.37 -5.03 -4.43
N MET A 489 -11.62 -4.65 -4.16
CA MET A 489 -12.74 -5.59 -4.16
C MET A 489 -13.25 -5.90 -5.57
N ALA A 490 -13.09 -4.99 -6.55
CA ALA A 490 -13.44 -5.22 -7.95
C ALA A 490 -12.50 -6.24 -8.63
N ILE A 491 -11.23 -6.30 -8.24
CA ILE A 491 -10.21 -7.18 -8.86
C ILE A 491 -10.64 -8.66 -8.92
N PRO A 492 -11.09 -9.32 -7.83
CA PRO A 492 -11.58 -10.70 -7.91
C PRO A 492 -12.79 -10.86 -8.83
N LEU A 493 -13.67 -9.87 -8.92
CA LEU A 493 -14.81 -9.86 -9.83
C LEU A 493 -14.34 -9.72 -11.29
N ALA A 494 -13.39 -8.81 -11.57
CA ALA A 494 -12.81 -8.65 -12.90
C ALA A 494 -12.06 -9.91 -13.35
N ALA A 495 -11.28 -10.54 -12.47
CA ALA A 495 -10.60 -11.80 -12.74
C ALA A 495 -11.59 -12.91 -13.11
N LEU A 496 -12.70 -12.98 -12.41
CA LEU A 496 -13.79 -13.91 -12.69
C LEU A 496 -14.49 -13.62 -14.02
N GLY A 497 -14.76 -12.35 -14.29
CA GLY A 497 -15.37 -11.93 -15.56
C GLY A 497 -14.48 -12.21 -16.75
N LEU A 498 -13.19 -11.88 -16.67
CA LEU A 498 -12.22 -12.18 -17.71
C LEU A 498 -12.08 -13.70 -17.94
N ALA A 499 -12.09 -14.49 -16.85
CA ALA A 499 -12.11 -15.95 -16.96
C ALA A 499 -13.36 -16.46 -17.67
N THR A 500 -14.54 -15.90 -17.36
CA THR A 500 -15.80 -16.27 -18.01
C THR A 500 -15.79 -15.93 -19.50
N LEU A 501 -15.27 -14.75 -19.88
CA LEU A 501 -15.09 -14.37 -21.28
C LEU A 501 -14.10 -15.31 -22.01
N THR A 502 -13.01 -15.67 -21.33
CA THR A 502 -12.02 -16.60 -21.86
C THR A 502 -12.62 -18.00 -22.08
N GLU A 503 -13.42 -18.50 -21.14
CA GLU A 503 -14.12 -19.78 -21.26
C GLU A 503 -15.11 -19.78 -22.41
N ALA A 504 -15.90 -18.72 -22.56
CA ALA A 504 -16.81 -18.56 -23.69
C ALA A 504 -16.09 -18.56 -25.05
N ALA A 505 -14.93 -17.91 -25.13
CA ALA A 505 -14.10 -17.94 -26.34
C ALA A 505 -13.56 -19.36 -26.63
N LEU A 506 -13.14 -20.09 -25.61
CA LEU A 506 -12.68 -21.48 -25.73
C LEU A 506 -13.80 -22.42 -26.17
N GLU A 507 -15.00 -22.28 -25.65
CA GLU A 507 -16.19 -23.05 -26.05
C GLU A 507 -16.59 -22.75 -27.48
N THR A 508 -16.60 -21.49 -27.89
CA THR A 508 -16.88 -21.06 -29.26
C THR A 508 -15.87 -21.67 -30.23
N PHE A 509 -14.58 -21.63 -29.89
CA PHE A 509 -13.56 -22.25 -30.71
C PHE A 509 -13.71 -23.77 -30.82
N ALA A 510 -14.04 -24.43 -29.70
CA ALA A 510 -14.30 -25.87 -29.70
C ALA A 510 -15.48 -26.25 -30.61
N SER A 511 -16.59 -25.51 -30.53
CA SER A 511 -17.77 -25.75 -31.37
C SER A 511 -17.52 -25.48 -32.87
N TRP A 512 -16.77 -24.42 -33.17
CA TRP A 512 -16.36 -24.14 -34.56
C TRP A 512 -15.48 -25.24 -35.12
N ARG A 513 -14.55 -25.75 -34.33
CA ARG A 513 -13.66 -26.83 -34.70
C ARG A 513 -14.42 -28.16 -34.93
N GLU A 514 -15.39 -28.52 -34.09
CA GLU A 514 -16.25 -29.69 -34.30
C GLU A 514 -16.99 -29.62 -35.61
N LYS A 515 -17.58 -28.46 -35.92
CA LYS A 515 -18.27 -28.21 -37.21
C LYS A 515 -17.30 -28.36 -38.39
N ALA A 516 -16.10 -27.74 -38.29
CA ALA A 516 -15.08 -27.88 -39.33
C ALA A 516 -14.63 -29.32 -39.56
N THR A 517 -14.48 -30.11 -38.47
CA THR A 517 -14.14 -31.54 -38.59
C THR A 517 -15.27 -32.36 -39.19
N GLN A 518 -16.53 -32.08 -38.87
CA GLN A 518 -17.69 -32.75 -39.45
C GLN A 518 -17.78 -32.49 -40.96
N VAL A 519 -17.58 -31.25 -41.40
CA VAL A 519 -17.56 -30.88 -42.84
C VAL A 519 -16.42 -31.59 -43.57
N GLN A 520 -15.22 -31.70 -42.96
CA GLN A 520 -14.10 -32.46 -43.55
C GLN A 520 -14.36 -33.96 -43.63
N THR A 521 -15.01 -34.55 -42.63
CA THR A 521 -15.36 -35.99 -42.61
C THR A 521 -16.41 -36.30 -43.67
N GLN A 522 -17.39 -35.42 -43.86
CA GLN A 522 -18.40 -35.58 -44.91
C GLN A 522 -17.80 -35.47 -46.34
N SER A 523 -16.83 -34.57 -46.54
CA SER A 523 -16.13 -34.44 -47.84
C SER A 523 -15.13 -35.56 -48.11
N GLN A 524 -14.59 -36.25 -47.11
CA GLN A 524 -13.66 -37.40 -47.24
C GLN A 524 -14.34 -38.71 -47.46
N THR A 525 -15.62 -38.86 -47.08
CA THR A 525 -16.41 -40.06 -47.41
C THR A 525 -16.67 -40.17 -48.89
N GLN A 526 -16.42 -39.15 -49.68
CA GLN A 526 -16.53 -39.13 -51.15
C GLN A 526 -15.21 -39.35 -51.90
N SER A 527 -14.03 -39.47 -51.23
CA SER A 527 -12.76 -39.75 -51.91
C SER A 527 -11.85 -40.64 -51.05
N GLN A 528 -11.69 -41.90 -51.54
CA GLN A 528 -10.82 -42.91 -50.96
C GLN A 528 -9.33 -42.53 -51.11
N SER A 529 -8.60 -42.34 -49.99
CA SER A 529 -7.16 -42.63 -49.88
C SER A 529 -6.72 -42.71 -48.43
N GLN A 530 -6.38 -43.93 -48.00
CA GLN A 530 -6.07 -44.30 -46.61
C GLN A 530 -4.67 -43.90 -46.10
N THR A 531 -3.75 -43.40 -46.93
CA THR A 531 -2.33 -43.24 -46.55
C THR A 531 -1.96 -41.85 -45.98
N LYS A 532 -2.85 -40.86 -46.02
CA LYS A 532 -2.62 -39.50 -45.44
C LYS A 532 -3.19 -39.29 -44.04
N ALA A 533 -3.85 -40.31 -43.46
CA ALA A 533 -4.58 -40.17 -42.20
C ALA A 533 -3.66 -40.13 -40.96
N GLN A 534 -2.54 -40.87 -40.95
CA GLN A 534 -1.67 -40.98 -39.75
C GLN A 534 -0.85 -39.70 -39.51
N THR A 535 -0.32 -39.07 -40.55
CA THR A 535 0.46 -37.83 -40.42
C THR A 535 -0.43 -36.63 -40.05
N LYS A 536 -1.68 -36.59 -40.55
CA LYS A 536 -2.68 -35.58 -40.16
C LYS A 536 -3.17 -35.73 -38.72
N ALA A 537 -3.25 -36.95 -38.20
CA ALA A 537 -3.66 -37.19 -36.82
C ALA A 537 -2.61 -36.67 -35.81
N GLN A 538 -1.32 -36.84 -36.09
CA GLN A 538 -0.25 -36.33 -35.23
C GLN A 538 -0.19 -34.80 -35.23
N THR A 539 -0.34 -34.15 -36.40
CA THR A 539 -0.42 -32.70 -36.50
C THR A 539 -1.65 -32.12 -35.80
N CYS A 540 -2.78 -32.86 -35.84
CA CYS A 540 -4.03 -32.49 -35.17
C CYS A 540 -3.94 -32.56 -33.63
N VAL A 541 -3.20 -33.51 -33.04
CA VAL A 541 -2.99 -33.66 -31.62
C VAL A 541 -2.09 -32.54 -31.09
N PHE A 542 -1.01 -32.17 -31.77
CA PHE A 542 -0.14 -31.08 -31.38
C PHE A 542 -0.87 -29.74 -31.41
N CYS A 543 -1.64 -29.45 -32.47
CA CYS A 543 -2.50 -28.26 -32.54
C CYS A 543 -3.57 -28.21 -31.44
N THR A 544 -4.02 -29.35 -30.91
CA THR A 544 -5.09 -29.40 -29.90
C THR A 544 -4.60 -29.08 -28.50
N VAL A 545 -3.38 -29.50 -28.17
CA VAL A 545 -2.81 -29.28 -26.81
C VAL A 545 -2.47 -27.80 -26.59
N TRP A 546 -1.94 -27.12 -27.62
CA TRP A 546 -1.50 -25.73 -27.52
C TRP A 546 -2.56 -24.70 -27.89
N ALA A 547 -3.63 -25.06 -28.60
CA ALA A 547 -4.67 -24.10 -29.00
C ALA A 547 -5.41 -23.47 -27.82
N LYS A 548 -5.75 -24.27 -26.79
CA LYS A 548 -6.46 -23.75 -25.60
C LYS A 548 -5.66 -22.71 -24.82
N PRO A 549 -4.38 -22.95 -24.41
CA PRO A 549 -3.59 -21.93 -23.72
C PRO A 549 -3.29 -20.72 -24.60
N LEU A 550 -3.11 -20.89 -25.92
CA LEU A 550 -2.91 -19.75 -26.83
C LEU A 550 -4.14 -18.88 -26.95
N ILE A 551 -5.34 -19.44 -27.08
CA ILE A 551 -6.59 -18.68 -27.14
C ILE A 551 -6.81 -17.97 -25.80
N ALA A 552 -6.63 -18.66 -24.68
CA ALA A 552 -6.76 -18.06 -23.36
C ALA A 552 -5.77 -16.90 -23.18
N GLY A 553 -4.51 -17.09 -23.56
CA GLY A 553 -3.50 -16.04 -23.55
C GLY A 553 -3.84 -14.86 -24.47
N ALA A 554 -4.35 -15.14 -25.67
CA ALA A 554 -4.76 -14.10 -26.61
C ALA A 554 -5.95 -13.25 -26.10
N VAL A 555 -6.96 -13.90 -25.49
CA VAL A 555 -8.10 -13.17 -24.90
C VAL A 555 -7.64 -12.28 -23.74
N ILE A 556 -6.84 -12.82 -22.83
CA ILE A 556 -6.31 -12.06 -21.69
C ILE A 556 -5.46 -10.88 -22.19
N ALA A 557 -4.53 -11.14 -23.13
CA ALA A 557 -3.68 -10.11 -23.70
C ALA A 557 -4.52 -9.02 -24.41
N CYS A 558 -5.51 -9.42 -25.21
CA CYS A 558 -6.40 -8.50 -25.90
C CYS A 558 -7.13 -7.58 -24.91
N VAL A 559 -7.75 -8.12 -23.85
CA VAL A 559 -8.45 -7.32 -22.84
C VAL A 559 -7.51 -6.36 -22.13
N ILE A 560 -6.31 -6.81 -21.75
CA ILE A 560 -5.33 -5.98 -21.04
C ILE A 560 -4.80 -4.88 -21.98
N VAL A 561 -4.44 -5.20 -23.21
CA VAL A 561 -3.98 -4.20 -24.19
C VAL A 561 -5.08 -3.18 -24.48
N LEU A 562 -6.32 -3.62 -24.72
CA LEU A 562 -7.46 -2.72 -24.91
C LEU A 562 -7.68 -1.78 -23.71
N ASN A 563 -7.52 -2.29 -22.48
CA ASN A 563 -7.65 -1.45 -21.29
C ASN A 563 -6.60 -0.32 -21.21
N TYR A 564 -5.40 -0.55 -21.71
CA TYR A 564 -4.32 0.45 -21.67
C TYR A 564 -4.32 1.41 -22.86
N VAL A 565 -4.71 0.95 -24.07
CA VAL A 565 -4.52 1.71 -25.31
C VAL A 565 -5.80 2.32 -25.87
N VAL A 566 -6.99 1.84 -25.48
CA VAL A 566 -8.25 2.40 -25.98
C VAL A 566 -8.45 3.79 -25.38
N PRO A 567 -8.58 4.83 -26.23
CA PRO A 567 -8.92 6.16 -25.76
C PRO A 567 -10.32 6.17 -25.14
N THR A 568 -10.43 6.72 -23.95
CA THR A 568 -11.70 6.87 -23.24
C THR A 568 -12.04 8.34 -23.13
N PRO A 569 -13.32 8.72 -23.37
CA PRO A 569 -13.73 10.09 -23.21
C PRO A 569 -13.55 10.49 -21.74
N ASN A 570 -12.83 11.56 -21.58
CA ASN A 570 -12.72 12.22 -20.30
C ASN A 570 -13.88 13.21 -20.21
N LEU A 571 -14.57 13.30 -19.07
CA LEU A 571 -15.73 14.17 -18.91
C LEU A 571 -15.40 15.68 -19.03
N LYS A 572 -14.11 16.04 -19.04
CA LYS A 572 -13.65 17.44 -19.12
C LYS A 572 -12.60 17.70 -20.23
N SER A 573 -11.92 16.70 -20.78
CA SER A 573 -11.04 16.93 -21.92
C SER A 573 -11.83 16.72 -23.22
N GLU A 574 -11.64 17.63 -24.17
CA GLU A 574 -12.30 17.53 -25.50
C GLU A 574 -11.78 16.34 -26.30
N GLU A 575 -10.59 15.82 -25.97
CA GLU A 575 -9.99 14.69 -26.69
C GLU A 575 -9.87 13.44 -25.79
N PRO A 576 -10.39 12.29 -26.27
CA PRO A 576 -10.21 11.01 -25.58
C PRO A 576 -8.72 10.60 -25.59
N ILE A 577 -8.19 10.21 -24.42
CA ILE A 577 -6.83 9.70 -24.29
C ILE A 577 -6.81 8.30 -23.70
N PRO A 578 -5.81 7.46 -24.05
CA PRO A 578 -5.63 6.15 -23.40
C PRO A 578 -5.35 6.29 -21.91
N ALA A 579 -5.93 5.38 -21.11
CA ALA A 579 -5.77 5.43 -19.65
C ALA A 579 -4.29 5.34 -19.20
N ALA A 580 -3.46 4.57 -19.91
CA ALA A 580 -2.02 4.51 -19.64
C ALA A 580 -1.31 5.85 -19.92
N LEU A 581 -1.72 6.57 -20.96
CA LEU A 581 -1.16 7.88 -21.28
C LEU A 581 -1.60 8.93 -20.26
N ALA A 582 -2.87 8.91 -19.84
CA ALA A 582 -3.39 9.77 -18.78
C ALA A 582 -2.60 9.60 -17.47
N PHE A 583 -2.37 8.34 -17.06
CA PHE A 583 -1.57 8.04 -15.89
C PHE A 583 -0.12 8.53 -16.05
N LYS A 584 0.51 8.27 -17.21
CA LYS A 584 1.87 8.72 -17.46
C LYS A 584 1.98 10.24 -17.31
N GLN A 585 1.09 11.01 -17.94
CA GLN A 585 1.07 12.47 -17.84
C GLN A 585 0.84 12.97 -16.40
N ALA A 586 -0.10 12.33 -15.67
CA ALA A 586 -0.35 12.68 -14.28
C ALA A 586 0.86 12.36 -13.38
N SER A 587 1.54 11.25 -13.62
CA SER A 587 2.73 10.84 -12.85
C SER A 587 3.94 11.73 -13.19
N GLU A 588 4.20 12.00 -14.47
CA GLU A 588 5.26 12.93 -14.90
C GLU A 588 5.03 14.33 -14.31
N LYS A 589 3.77 14.79 -14.23
CA LYS A 589 3.44 16.03 -13.55
C LYS A 589 3.68 15.94 -12.04
N ALA A 590 3.38 14.83 -11.39
CA ALA A 590 3.52 14.66 -9.94
C ALA A 590 4.98 14.55 -9.47
N TYR A 591 5.84 13.93 -10.28
CA TYR A 591 7.25 13.69 -9.96
C TYR A 591 8.23 14.60 -10.73
N GLY A 592 7.73 15.43 -11.67
CA GLY A 592 8.56 16.26 -12.55
C GLY A 592 9.05 17.54 -11.90
N ASP A 593 9.93 18.24 -12.61
CA ASP A 593 10.61 19.48 -12.15
C ASP A 593 9.73 20.75 -12.15
N HIS A 594 8.42 20.62 -12.24
CA HIS A 594 7.51 21.76 -12.36
C HIS A 594 7.01 22.31 -11.01
N TYR A 595 7.69 21.93 -9.92
CA TYR A 595 7.27 22.26 -8.57
C TYR A 595 8.30 23.13 -7.83
N ILE A 596 8.11 23.24 -6.52
CA ILE A 596 8.80 24.18 -5.63
C ILE A 596 10.31 23.90 -5.58
N LEU A 597 10.70 22.60 -5.57
CA LEU A 597 12.09 22.15 -5.50
C LEU A 597 12.48 21.51 -6.82
N THR A 598 13.26 22.20 -7.60
CA THR A 598 13.75 21.78 -8.91
C THR A 598 14.98 20.87 -8.81
N SER A 599 15.37 20.24 -9.92
CA SER A 599 16.60 19.44 -9.96
C SER A 599 17.86 20.28 -9.71
N GLU A 600 17.87 21.54 -10.12
CA GLU A 600 18.98 22.50 -9.86
C GLU A 600 19.08 22.82 -8.36
N GLU A 601 17.95 23.05 -7.70
CA GLU A 601 17.90 23.32 -6.27
C GLU A 601 18.28 22.07 -5.44
N LEU A 602 17.88 20.87 -5.87
CA LEU A 602 18.34 19.61 -5.26
C LEU A 602 19.86 19.42 -5.37
N GLU A 603 20.45 19.75 -6.52
CA GLU A 603 21.91 19.71 -6.67
C GLU A 603 22.60 20.79 -5.83
N PHE A 604 21.99 21.97 -5.71
CA PHE A 604 22.49 22.99 -4.78
C PHE A 604 22.43 22.52 -3.32
N LEU A 605 21.32 21.88 -2.89
CA LEU A 605 21.23 21.30 -1.54
C LEU A 605 22.32 20.25 -1.29
N ARG A 606 22.68 19.45 -2.29
CA ARG A 606 23.79 18.50 -2.18
C ARG A 606 25.14 19.19 -2.00
N ARG A 607 25.36 20.32 -2.63
CA ARG A 607 26.55 21.13 -2.42
C ARG A 607 26.54 21.81 -1.03
N VAL A 608 25.39 22.23 -0.54
CA VAL A 608 25.21 22.72 0.84
C VAL A 608 25.59 21.62 1.84
N GLU A 609 25.11 20.39 1.67
CA GLU A 609 25.46 19.23 2.50
C GLU A 609 26.97 18.99 2.58
N LEU A 610 27.68 19.14 1.45
CA LEU A 610 29.15 19.01 1.41
C LEU A 610 29.90 20.20 1.99
N THR A 611 29.23 21.35 2.17
CA THR A 611 29.84 22.63 2.60
C THR A 611 29.65 22.89 4.09
N VAL A 612 28.50 22.52 4.64
CA VAL A 612 28.18 22.77 6.06
C VAL A 612 28.67 21.63 6.95
N PRO A 613 29.12 21.90 8.17
CA PRO A 613 29.41 20.85 9.14
C PRO A 613 28.16 20.03 9.45
N ALA A 614 28.34 18.72 9.67
CA ALA A 614 27.23 17.85 10.08
C ALA A 614 26.57 18.39 11.37
N GLY A 615 25.24 18.45 11.38
CA GLY A 615 24.47 18.99 12.51
C GLY A 615 24.45 20.51 12.63
N ALA A 616 25.00 21.24 11.65
CA ALA A 616 24.90 22.71 11.64
C ALA A 616 23.45 23.17 11.43
N VAL A 617 22.95 24.05 12.31
CA VAL A 617 21.59 24.55 12.22
C VAL A 617 21.51 25.67 11.18
N ILE A 618 20.54 25.50 10.27
CA ILE A 618 20.34 26.35 9.10
C ILE A 618 18.98 27.05 9.18
N ALA A 619 18.93 28.36 9.23
CA ALA A 619 17.70 29.12 9.05
C ALA A 619 17.32 29.10 7.55
N ASN A 620 16.04 28.89 7.23
CA ASN A 620 15.60 28.69 5.84
C ASN A 620 14.28 29.41 5.53
N LEU A 621 13.89 29.47 4.27
CA LEU A 621 12.55 29.86 3.83
C LEU A 621 11.76 28.61 3.43
N PRO A 622 10.89 28.03 4.29
CA PRO A 622 10.28 26.74 4.00
C PRO A 622 9.48 26.70 2.70
N HIS A 623 8.97 27.85 2.24
CA HIS A 623 8.15 27.93 1.03
C HIS A 623 8.95 27.95 -0.29
N ASP A 624 10.28 27.97 -0.23
CA ASP A 624 11.14 27.87 -1.41
C ASP A 624 11.60 26.42 -1.71
N GLY A 625 11.06 25.45 -1.01
CA GLY A 625 11.43 24.05 -1.12
C GLY A 625 12.46 23.57 -0.10
N SER A 626 13.13 24.47 0.63
CA SER A 626 14.11 24.09 1.65
C SER A 626 13.52 23.36 2.86
N LEU A 627 12.18 23.33 2.99
CA LEU A 627 11.51 22.54 4.02
C LEU A 627 11.80 21.03 3.88
N TRP A 628 12.10 20.52 2.68
CA TRP A 628 12.43 19.10 2.48
C TRP A 628 13.91 18.77 2.69
N ALA A 629 14.78 19.78 2.86
CA ALA A 629 16.22 19.59 2.93
C ALA A 629 16.68 18.67 4.08
N TYR A 630 15.92 18.62 5.18
CA TYR A 630 16.19 17.66 6.26
C TYR A 630 15.96 16.21 5.82
N GLY A 631 14.79 15.91 5.30
CA GLY A 631 14.44 14.54 4.88
C GLY A 631 15.12 14.07 3.59
N THR A 632 15.64 14.98 2.75
CA THR A 632 16.33 14.63 1.51
C THR A 632 17.85 14.58 1.62
N ASN A 633 18.45 15.49 2.42
CA ASN A 633 19.90 15.77 2.48
C ASN A 633 20.47 15.81 3.90
N ASP A 634 19.70 15.44 4.92
CA ASP A 634 20.14 15.50 6.33
C ASP A 634 20.61 16.90 6.78
N LEU A 635 20.01 17.95 6.21
CA LEU A 635 20.31 19.32 6.57
C LEU A 635 19.39 19.78 7.71
N HIS A 636 19.97 20.22 8.83
CA HIS A 636 19.23 20.62 10.02
C HIS A 636 18.58 22.00 9.86
N VAL A 637 17.61 22.08 8.93
CA VAL A 637 16.84 23.30 8.69
C VAL A 637 15.86 23.58 9.83
N LEU A 638 15.72 24.87 10.17
CA LEU A 638 14.95 25.31 11.33
C LEU A 638 13.43 25.23 11.10
N TRP A 639 12.95 25.54 9.90
CA TRP A 639 11.53 25.52 9.57
C TRP A 639 11.21 24.47 8.52
N ARG A 640 10.64 23.36 9.00
CA ARG A 640 10.32 22.16 8.19
C ARG A 640 8.86 22.09 7.74
N PHE A 641 8.04 23.08 8.12
CA PHE A 641 6.63 23.12 7.76
C PHE A 641 6.27 24.43 7.07
N PRO A 642 5.29 24.42 6.14
CA PRO A 642 4.89 25.64 5.45
C PRO A 642 3.93 26.51 6.27
N ASN A 643 3.38 26.02 7.40
CA ASN A 643 2.41 26.77 8.25
C ASN A 643 2.64 26.51 9.75
N GLY A 644 1.74 27.05 10.60
CA GLY A 644 1.81 26.85 12.06
C GLY A 644 2.60 27.94 12.79
N TYR A 645 3.02 28.99 12.09
CA TYR A 645 3.80 30.11 12.66
C TYR A 645 2.87 31.19 13.17
N ASP A 646 2.16 30.92 14.25
CA ASP A 646 1.16 31.76 14.90
C ASP A 646 1.35 31.82 16.43
N ALA A 647 0.28 31.86 17.18
CA ALA A 647 0.29 31.93 18.64
C ALA A 647 0.94 30.71 19.35
N SER A 648 1.10 29.58 18.68
CA SER A 648 1.75 28.39 19.25
C SER A 648 3.25 28.34 18.97
N GLU A 649 3.77 29.24 18.15
CA GLU A 649 5.19 29.32 17.83
C GLU A 649 6.01 29.81 19.04
N ARG A 650 7.15 29.18 19.30
CA ARG A 650 8.09 29.61 20.32
C ARG A 650 8.62 31.02 20.05
N PRO A 651 8.80 31.88 21.06
CA PRO A 651 9.32 33.22 20.88
C PRO A 651 10.66 33.29 20.11
N ALA A 652 11.57 32.38 20.40
CA ALA A 652 12.87 32.30 19.73
C ALA A 652 12.73 32.06 18.21
N SER A 653 11.88 31.14 17.77
CA SER A 653 11.59 30.95 16.35
C SER A 653 10.98 32.18 15.71
N ALA A 654 10.00 32.82 16.37
CA ALA A 654 9.35 34.03 15.87
C ALA A 654 10.32 35.23 15.75
N ILE A 655 11.28 35.36 16.68
CA ILE A 655 12.33 36.37 16.64
C ILE A 655 13.18 36.23 15.38
N LEU A 656 13.75 35.04 15.19
CA LEU A 656 14.61 34.77 14.03
C LEU A 656 13.83 34.89 12.72
N ARG A 657 12.66 34.28 12.62
CA ARG A 657 11.83 34.35 11.43
C ARG A 657 11.49 35.75 10.96
N LYS A 658 11.27 36.68 11.92
CA LYS A 658 10.87 38.05 11.63
C LYS A 658 12.01 39.03 11.58
N ARG A 659 13.16 38.79 12.24
CA ARG A 659 14.20 39.80 12.49
C ARG A 659 15.63 39.32 12.26
N LEU A 660 15.90 38.09 11.79
CA LEU A 660 17.27 37.58 11.63
C LEU A 660 18.15 38.49 10.76
N ASN A 661 17.57 39.16 9.75
CA ASN A 661 18.24 40.16 8.92
C ASN A 661 18.83 41.36 9.71
N ARG A 662 18.50 41.50 11.01
CA ARG A 662 18.99 42.57 11.89
C ARG A 662 20.01 42.08 12.92
N ILE A 663 20.61 40.91 12.71
CA ILE A 663 21.49 40.26 13.67
C ILE A 663 22.64 41.15 14.14
N ALA A 664 23.20 41.98 13.25
CA ALA A 664 24.28 42.89 13.57
C ALA A 664 23.87 44.15 14.40
N SER A 665 22.56 44.44 14.46
CA SER A 665 22.05 45.67 15.13
C SER A 665 21.07 45.41 16.26
N ASP A 666 20.59 44.16 16.42
CA ASP A 666 19.61 43.77 17.42
C ASP A 666 20.20 42.69 18.35
N PRO A 667 20.59 43.07 19.60
CA PRO A 667 21.22 42.12 20.53
C PRO A 667 20.34 40.94 20.90
N GLU A 668 19.00 41.08 20.90
CA GLU A 668 18.06 40.01 21.18
C GLU A 668 18.10 38.96 20.06
N VAL A 669 18.20 39.39 18.81
CA VAL A 669 18.32 38.51 17.64
C VAL A 669 19.64 37.76 17.67
N LEU A 670 20.73 38.44 17.96
CA LEU A 670 22.07 37.84 18.08
C LEU A 670 22.07 36.76 19.17
N GLN A 671 21.58 37.10 20.37
CA GLN A 671 21.51 36.15 21.47
C GLN A 671 20.64 34.94 21.12
N THR A 672 19.48 35.18 20.49
CA THR A 672 18.58 34.09 20.07
C THR A 672 19.24 33.19 19.04
N ALA A 673 19.98 33.71 18.08
CA ALA A 673 20.71 32.92 17.08
C ALA A 673 21.80 32.07 17.74
N HIS A 674 22.50 32.60 18.74
CA HIS A 674 23.47 31.84 19.53
C HIS A 674 22.81 30.77 20.37
N ASP A 675 21.71 31.06 21.06
CA ASP A 675 20.99 30.09 21.91
C ASP A 675 20.46 28.88 21.13
N LEU A 676 20.03 29.10 19.88
CA LEU A 676 19.58 28.04 18.96
C LEU A 676 20.73 27.51 18.10
N ASN A 677 21.95 27.97 18.27
CA ASN A 677 23.14 27.58 17.50
C ASN A 677 22.94 27.69 15.97
N VAL A 678 22.23 28.74 15.51
CA VAL A 678 21.99 28.97 14.08
C VAL A 678 23.26 29.52 13.44
N GLN A 679 23.85 28.76 12.52
CA GLN A 679 25.15 29.05 11.93
C GLN A 679 25.06 29.53 10.48
N TYR A 680 23.98 29.12 9.78
CA TYR A 680 23.79 29.38 8.34
C TYR A 680 22.38 29.85 8.02
N VAL A 681 22.25 30.49 6.87
CA VAL A 681 20.95 30.81 6.26
C VAL A 681 20.93 30.31 4.84
N LEU A 682 19.89 29.53 4.49
CA LEU A 682 19.65 28.97 3.19
C LEU A 682 18.47 29.64 2.51
N ILE A 683 18.67 30.12 1.29
CA ILE A 683 17.64 30.66 0.42
C ILE A 683 17.79 29.97 -0.95
N LEU A 684 16.78 29.21 -1.39
CA LEU A 684 16.77 28.59 -2.71
C LEU A 684 16.16 29.53 -3.75
N ASN A 685 15.01 30.10 -3.42
CA ASN A 685 14.33 31.04 -4.30
C ASN A 685 13.56 32.09 -3.46
N ASN A 686 13.63 33.35 -3.86
CA ASN A 686 12.85 34.42 -3.24
C ASN A 686 11.45 34.60 -3.86
N VAL A 687 11.17 33.94 -4.98
CA VAL A 687 9.87 34.02 -5.66
C VAL A 687 9.07 32.76 -5.32
N VAL A 688 8.08 32.93 -4.47
CA VAL A 688 7.20 31.84 -4.06
C VAL A 688 6.08 31.65 -5.09
N ASP A 689 5.99 30.49 -5.71
CA ASP A 689 4.85 30.12 -6.55
C ASP A 689 3.66 29.68 -5.66
N TYR A 690 2.57 30.42 -5.70
CA TYR A 690 1.36 30.16 -4.91
C TYR A 690 0.46 29.06 -5.51
N SER A 691 0.80 28.45 -6.62
CA SER A 691 -0.02 27.47 -7.30
C SER A 691 -0.02 26.08 -6.62
N ASN A 692 0.98 25.82 -5.78
CA ASN A 692 1.11 24.56 -5.05
C ASN A 692 0.42 24.62 -3.69
N ALA A 693 -0.18 23.50 -3.25
CA ALA A 693 -0.85 23.41 -1.95
C ALA A 693 0.07 23.74 -0.77
N VAL A 694 1.36 23.41 -0.86
CA VAL A 694 2.36 23.68 0.18
C VAL A 694 2.67 25.20 0.25
N THR A 695 2.86 25.82 -0.91
CA THR A 695 3.21 27.26 -0.98
C THR A 695 2.02 28.19 -0.86
N SER A 696 0.79 27.71 -1.13
CA SER A 696 -0.45 28.50 -1.02
C SER A 696 -0.69 29.09 0.37
N THR A 697 -0.04 28.54 1.39
CA THR A 697 -0.11 29.04 2.78
C THR A 697 0.83 30.22 3.06
N TYR A 698 1.76 30.54 2.15
CA TYR A 698 2.71 31.64 2.32
C TYR A 698 2.01 33.00 2.35
N LYS A 699 2.38 33.77 3.33
CA LYS A 699 1.96 35.20 3.45
C LYS A 699 3.19 36.07 3.37
N PRO A 700 3.26 37.01 2.43
CA PRO A 700 4.38 37.95 2.33
C PRO A 700 4.69 38.61 3.69
N GLY A 701 5.98 38.71 4.02
CA GLY A 701 6.44 39.26 5.28
C GLY A 701 6.44 38.31 6.48
N THR A 702 5.88 37.11 6.38
CA THR A 702 5.94 36.12 7.45
C THR A 702 7.39 35.73 7.77
N PHE A 703 8.24 35.58 6.77
CA PHE A 703 9.66 35.25 6.88
C PHE A 703 10.58 36.42 6.50
N ARG A 704 10.18 37.64 6.81
CA ARG A 704 10.96 38.85 6.45
C ARG A 704 12.39 38.84 7.01
N GLY A 705 12.63 38.21 8.15
CA GLY A 705 13.96 38.06 8.74
C GLY A 705 14.90 37.21 7.86
N ILE A 706 14.35 36.40 6.96
CA ILE A 706 15.09 35.59 5.99
C ILE A 706 15.10 36.25 4.61
N THR A 707 13.92 36.57 4.08
CA THR A 707 13.76 37.09 2.71
C THR A 707 14.40 38.46 2.47
N GLN A 708 14.74 39.21 3.54
CA GLN A 708 15.43 40.49 3.45
C GLN A 708 16.95 40.39 3.64
N ILE A 709 17.51 39.18 3.81
CA ILE A 709 18.96 39.01 3.81
C ILE A 709 19.46 39.09 2.37
N THR A 710 20.52 39.87 2.17
CA THR A 710 21.21 40.06 0.88
C THR A 710 22.70 39.93 1.07
N ASP A 711 23.46 39.87 -0.02
CA ASP A 711 24.92 39.73 -0.03
C ASP A 711 25.64 40.87 0.71
N THR A 712 24.92 42.01 0.98
CA THR A 712 25.43 43.18 1.69
C THR A 712 24.88 43.31 3.11
N THR A 713 24.05 42.38 3.59
CA THR A 713 23.48 42.44 4.93
C THR A 713 24.57 42.22 5.99
N PRO A 714 24.82 43.15 6.94
CA PRO A 714 25.84 42.99 7.96
C PRO A 714 25.60 41.75 8.83
N GLY A 715 26.66 40.97 9.10
CA GLY A 715 26.62 39.76 9.91
C GLY A 715 26.45 38.49 9.09
N PHE A 716 26.41 38.59 7.75
CA PHE A 716 26.29 37.45 6.84
C PHE A 716 27.39 37.47 5.78
N GLU A 717 27.94 36.32 5.48
CA GLU A 717 28.94 36.10 4.42
C GLU A 717 28.42 35.03 3.46
N VAL A 718 28.51 35.26 2.14
CA VAL A 718 28.13 34.28 1.12
C VAL A 718 29.18 33.17 1.09
N VAL A 719 28.76 31.92 1.36
CA VAL A 719 29.63 30.72 1.33
C VAL A 719 29.42 29.93 0.04
N LEU A 720 28.19 29.88 -0.44
CA LEU A 720 27.82 29.20 -1.67
C LEU A 720 26.77 30.00 -2.41
N GLU A 721 26.95 30.14 -3.73
CA GLU A 721 26.02 30.86 -4.61
C GLU A 721 25.84 30.12 -5.95
N GLU A 722 24.62 30.18 -6.47
CA GLU A 722 24.26 29.73 -7.81
C GLU A 722 22.97 30.41 -8.27
N GLY A 723 22.99 31.21 -9.30
CA GLY A 723 21.83 32.01 -9.70
C GLY A 723 21.26 32.84 -8.55
N SER A 724 20.00 32.59 -8.18
CA SER A 724 19.36 33.22 -6.99
C SER A 724 19.62 32.50 -5.68
N MET A 725 20.13 31.25 -5.73
CA MET A 725 20.37 30.42 -4.56
C MET A 725 21.56 30.93 -3.74
N ARG A 726 21.42 30.97 -2.43
CA ARG A 726 22.44 31.42 -1.51
C ARG A 726 22.50 30.58 -0.25
N LEU A 727 23.73 30.29 0.15
CA LEU A 727 24.06 29.86 1.51
C LEU A 727 24.88 30.93 2.17
N TYR A 728 24.35 31.56 3.19
CA TYR A 728 25.07 32.52 4.01
C TYR A 728 25.58 31.87 5.29
N LYS A 729 26.78 32.24 5.74
CA LYS A 729 27.32 31.97 7.07
C LYS A 729 27.06 33.15 7.96
N ILE A 730 26.63 32.95 9.20
CA ILE A 730 26.56 33.99 10.22
C ILE A 730 27.96 34.19 10.76
N THR A 731 28.43 35.46 10.79
CA THR A 731 29.81 35.84 11.13
C THR A 731 29.94 36.54 12.47
N LEU A 732 28.86 36.65 13.24
CA LEU A 732 28.79 37.34 14.54
C LEU A 732 28.68 36.33 15.69
#